data_c0498c999db5f998b74f5195f51e3049
#
_entry.id   c0498c999db5f998b74f5195f51e3049
#
_cell.length_a   1.000
_cell.length_b   1.000
_cell.length_c   1.000
_cell.angle_alpha   90.00
_cell.angle_beta   90.00
_cell.angle_gamma   90.00
#
_symmetry.space_group_name_H-M   'P 1'
#
loop_
_entity.id
_entity.type
_entity.pdbx_description
1 polymer ?
#
loop_
_entity_poly.entity_id
_entity_poly.type
_entity_poly.pdbx_seq_one_letter_code
_entity_poly.pdbx_strand_id
1 'polypeptide(L)'
;MDRVVLDRSAFKIAIASDPAQSTALATALGVAPIKSDGPQSYAIRRATANGMTTLAVLGSDATGAMYGGLDIAEAIRLGSLDTLASADHAPRIERRGIKFNVPLDARTPSYSDNGDAAQNNIAEMWSFDFWREFIDEMARHRYNVLSLWNLHPFPSLVKVPEYPEVALDDVKRTLVPMDDTFSHSGNDMVRPDLLAKLETVKKMPIADKIAFWRDVMRHAHNRGVEVYWFTWNIFTWGAEGKYGITSQQDNQKTIDYFRASVRELVLTYPLLDGIGITAGEHMEDRKDQFSKEKWLWNAYGRGIVDARKLEPDRRFRMIHRYHQSSTEEIMDAWKDYPDTFELSFKYAIAHMYSIPNPPFIQPALPSISKDHRTWLTVRDDDIYSFRWGNPEFARAFIRNMPDRDKMAGFYMGPDGTVWGREFISTEPERPRDLVISKRWYSFMLWGRLSYDPELPDSLFERTIAKRFPEVPAPQMMRAWAEASKVFPQITRFFWGDIDLRWFPEACLSHPRAAKGFYTVRDFVEGATMPGSGVLSITEWRRSKLSGTAMNGVTPLEVAEALSKSSAETLRLLADLRARQAANKELRLTLGDMESMAYLGNYYAAKIRGAVDLALFDKSGQDADRQSAIKNLQAALEYWKRYARAYTVQYKPSQLYNRVGVVDIPGMIPKVEEDIAIARRWTPGTVPDTLKERPADKPFQK
;
A
#
# COMPACT_ATOMS: atom_id res chain seq x y z
N MET A 1 -20.05 -14.20 -30.15
CA MET A 1 -21.06 -13.27 -29.66
C MET A 1 -21.99 -14.03 -28.72
N ASP A 2 -21.72 -13.97 -27.43
CA ASP A 2 -22.59 -14.61 -26.45
C ASP A 2 -23.78 -13.69 -26.16
N ARG A 3 -24.97 -14.18 -26.54
CA ARG A 3 -26.22 -13.47 -26.38
C ARG A 3 -26.83 -13.83 -25.04
N VAL A 4 -26.75 -12.96 -24.04
CA VAL A 4 -27.61 -13.07 -22.86
C VAL A 4 -28.90 -12.32 -23.15
N VAL A 5 -29.97 -13.06 -23.41
CA VAL A 5 -31.34 -12.48 -23.55
C VAL A 5 -32.03 -12.69 -22.22
N LEU A 6 -32.21 -11.62 -21.46
CA LEU A 6 -33.15 -11.61 -20.34
C LEU A 6 -34.56 -11.46 -20.92
N ASP A 7 -35.37 -12.51 -20.80
CA ASP A 7 -36.77 -12.52 -21.30
C ASP A 7 -37.57 -11.42 -20.59
N ARG A 8 -38.20 -10.50 -21.36
CA ARG A 8 -38.95 -9.28 -20.96
C ARG A 8 -38.09 -8.07 -20.57
N SER A 9 -36.77 -8.03 -20.83
CA SER A 9 -36.01 -6.79 -20.58
C SER A 9 -36.11 -5.83 -21.78
N ALA A 10 -36.27 -4.53 -21.50
CA ALA A 10 -36.15 -3.47 -22.50
C ALA A 10 -34.71 -3.23 -22.97
N PHE A 11 -33.74 -4.03 -22.48
CA PHE A 11 -32.32 -3.85 -22.75
C PHE A 11 -31.68 -5.09 -23.36
N LYS A 12 -30.77 -4.84 -24.32
CA LYS A 12 -29.76 -5.79 -24.80
C LYS A 12 -28.39 -5.29 -24.41
N ILE A 13 -27.47 -6.21 -24.10
CA ILE A 13 -26.05 -5.91 -23.87
C ILE A 13 -25.26 -6.57 -24.98
N ALA A 14 -24.41 -5.80 -25.67
CA ALA A 14 -23.50 -6.27 -26.70
C ALA A 14 -22.07 -5.83 -26.32
N ILE A 15 -21.11 -6.75 -26.37
CA ILE A 15 -19.72 -6.47 -25.99
C ILE A 15 -18.82 -6.86 -27.16
N ALA A 16 -17.99 -5.92 -27.59
CA ALA A 16 -16.91 -6.11 -28.54
C ALA A 16 -15.56 -5.97 -27.83
N SER A 17 -14.67 -6.94 -28.02
CA SER A 17 -13.44 -7.10 -27.24
C SER A 17 -12.15 -6.74 -27.99
N ASP A 18 -12.27 -6.29 -29.23
CA ASP A 18 -11.14 -5.83 -30.05
C ASP A 18 -11.57 -4.69 -30.97
N PRO A 19 -10.64 -3.95 -31.61
CA PRO A 19 -10.95 -2.82 -32.46
C PRO A 19 -11.84 -3.16 -33.67
N ALA A 20 -11.66 -4.34 -34.30
CA ALA A 20 -12.42 -4.75 -35.48
C ALA A 20 -13.89 -5.04 -35.10
N GLN A 21 -14.11 -5.81 -34.03
CA GLN A 21 -15.45 -6.07 -33.48
C GLN A 21 -16.13 -4.77 -33.02
N SER A 22 -15.38 -3.87 -32.37
CA SER A 22 -15.90 -2.58 -31.90
C SER A 22 -16.36 -1.70 -33.03
N THR A 23 -15.62 -1.63 -34.13
CA THR A 23 -15.99 -0.91 -35.34
C THR A 23 -17.22 -1.51 -36.02
N ALA A 24 -17.25 -2.85 -36.15
CA ALA A 24 -18.40 -3.54 -36.73
C ALA A 24 -19.67 -3.37 -35.90
N LEU A 25 -19.58 -3.45 -34.56
CA LEU A 25 -20.71 -3.26 -33.66
C LEU A 25 -21.21 -1.82 -33.68
N ALA A 26 -20.32 -0.82 -33.68
CA ALA A 26 -20.70 0.60 -33.77
C ALA A 26 -21.44 0.90 -35.08
N THR A 27 -20.95 0.39 -36.22
CA THR A 27 -21.57 0.51 -37.54
C THR A 27 -22.96 -0.14 -37.55
N ALA A 28 -23.06 -1.36 -37.06
CA ALA A 28 -24.35 -2.10 -37.04
C ALA A 28 -25.42 -1.43 -36.17
N LEU A 29 -25.04 -0.69 -35.14
CA LEU A 29 -25.96 0.05 -34.27
C LEU A 29 -26.14 1.52 -34.65
N GLY A 30 -25.39 2.02 -35.66
CA GLY A 30 -25.44 3.43 -36.05
C GLY A 30 -24.97 4.39 -34.95
N VAL A 31 -24.01 3.96 -34.10
CA VAL A 31 -23.46 4.75 -32.99
C VAL A 31 -22.01 5.19 -33.26
N ALA A 32 -21.58 6.24 -32.56
CA ALA A 32 -20.21 6.71 -32.70
C ALA A 32 -19.19 5.64 -32.27
N PRO A 33 -18.07 5.48 -33.02
CA PRO A 33 -16.99 4.57 -32.63
C PRO A 33 -16.33 5.02 -31.32
N ILE A 34 -15.46 4.16 -30.77
CA ILE A 34 -14.58 4.51 -29.65
C ILE A 34 -13.61 5.62 -30.04
N LYS A 35 -13.38 6.59 -29.16
CA LYS A 35 -12.48 7.71 -29.42
C LYS A 35 -11.02 7.40 -29.12
N SER A 36 -10.77 6.51 -28.17
CA SER A 36 -9.41 6.13 -27.74
C SER A 36 -9.11 4.69 -28.13
N ASP A 37 -7.98 4.47 -28.80
CA ASP A 37 -7.45 3.18 -29.17
C ASP A 37 -6.38 2.67 -28.18
N GLY A 38 -6.08 3.45 -27.13
CA GLY A 38 -5.11 3.10 -26.10
C GLY A 38 -5.52 1.86 -25.30
N PRO A 39 -4.56 1.15 -24.68
CA PRO A 39 -4.82 -0.04 -23.88
C PRO A 39 -5.88 0.21 -22.80
N GLN A 40 -6.75 -0.79 -22.57
CA GLN A 40 -7.80 -0.77 -21.55
C GLN A 40 -8.89 0.32 -21.77
N SER A 41 -8.91 0.97 -22.92
CA SER A 41 -9.96 1.94 -23.25
C SER A 41 -11.23 1.23 -23.65
N TYR A 42 -12.37 1.84 -23.39
CA TYR A 42 -13.67 1.36 -23.84
C TYR A 42 -14.63 2.52 -24.01
N ALA A 43 -15.68 2.29 -24.78
CA ALA A 43 -16.82 3.18 -24.83
C ALA A 43 -18.10 2.41 -24.52
N ILE A 44 -19.01 3.06 -23.81
CA ILE A 44 -20.39 2.61 -23.69
C ILE A 44 -21.19 3.42 -24.69
N ARG A 45 -22.05 2.78 -25.51
CA ARG A 45 -22.96 3.42 -26.45
C ARG A 45 -24.36 2.92 -26.21
N ARG A 46 -25.32 3.82 -26.31
CA ARG A 46 -26.74 3.53 -26.17
C ARG A 46 -27.43 3.75 -27.52
N ALA A 47 -28.07 2.70 -28.03
CA ALA A 47 -28.85 2.73 -29.24
C ALA A 47 -30.27 2.20 -28.94
N THR A 48 -31.32 2.90 -29.41
CA THR A 48 -32.71 2.45 -29.26
C THR A 48 -33.32 2.24 -30.62
N ALA A 49 -33.84 1.05 -30.87
CA ALA A 49 -34.53 0.68 -32.09
C ALA A 49 -35.69 -0.25 -31.77
N ASN A 50 -36.86 -0.01 -32.36
CA ASN A 50 -38.08 -0.84 -32.20
C ASN A 50 -38.45 -1.07 -30.71
N GLY A 51 -38.34 -0.05 -29.88
CA GLY A 51 -38.67 -0.15 -28.45
C GLY A 51 -37.61 -0.90 -27.58
N MET A 52 -36.51 -1.39 -28.19
CA MET A 52 -35.45 -2.09 -27.52
C MET A 52 -34.21 -1.18 -27.43
N THR A 53 -33.67 -1.01 -26.22
CA THR A 53 -32.39 -0.32 -25.99
C THR A 53 -31.24 -1.32 -25.99
N THR A 54 -30.23 -1.09 -26.82
CA THR A 54 -28.96 -1.82 -26.81
C THR A 54 -27.90 -0.97 -26.11
N LEU A 55 -27.28 -1.53 -25.09
CA LEU A 55 -26.06 -1.01 -24.48
C LEU A 55 -24.88 -1.76 -25.09
N ALA A 56 -24.09 -1.05 -25.88
CA ALA A 56 -22.90 -1.60 -26.52
C ALA A 56 -21.64 -1.18 -25.75
N VAL A 57 -20.80 -2.14 -25.41
CA VAL A 57 -19.43 -1.93 -24.97
C VAL A 57 -18.50 -2.10 -26.16
N LEU A 58 -17.77 -1.06 -26.49
CA LEU A 58 -16.77 -1.04 -27.54
C LEU A 58 -15.39 -1.01 -26.86
N GLY A 59 -14.72 -2.14 -26.76
CA GLY A 59 -13.39 -2.24 -26.17
C GLY A 59 -12.27 -1.99 -27.19
N SER A 60 -11.22 -1.28 -26.80
CA SER A 60 -9.96 -1.24 -27.56
C SER A 60 -9.20 -2.57 -27.46
N ASP A 61 -9.44 -3.30 -26.40
CA ASP A 61 -8.91 -4.63 -26.09
C ASP A 61 -9.86 -5.40 -25.15
N ALA A 62 -9.53 -6.64 -24.86
CA ALA A 62 -10.33 -7.50 -23.98
C ALA A 62 -10.48 -6.93 -22.56
N THR A 63 -9.45 -6.23 -22.04
CA THR A 63 -9.48 -5.60 -20.72
C THR A 63 -10.42 -4.39 -20.71
N GLY A 64 -10.37 -3.54 -21.72
CA GLY A 64 -11.31 -2.45 -21.89
C GLY A 64 -12.76 -2.94 -22.00
N ALA A 65 -12.99 -3.99 -22.80
CA ALA A 65 -14.29 -4.64 -22.91
C ALA A 65 -14.80 -5.18 -21.56
N MET A 66 -13.92 -5.82 -20.79
CA MET A 66 -14.24 -6.29 -19.42
C MET A 66 -14.63 -5.12 -18.52
N TYR A 67 -13.89 -4.01 -18.56
CA TYR A 67 -14.17 -2.85 -17.72
C TYR A 67 -15.52 -2.20 -18.08
N GLY A 68 -15.83 -2.08 -19.36
CA GLY A 68 -17.14 -1.61 -19.81
C GLY A 68 -18.29 -2.54 -19.40
N GLY A 69 -18.07 -3.85 -19.50
CA GLY A 69 -19.02 -4.86 -19.01
C GLY A 69 -19.24 -4.76 -17.50
N LEU A 70 -18.18 -4.54 -16.72
CA LEU A 70 -18.26 -4.32 -15.27
C LEU A 70 -19.02 -3.02 -14.91
N ASP A 71 -18.89 -1.95 -15.71
CA ASP A 71 -19.65 -0.71 -15.48
C ASP A 71 -21.15 -0.92 -15.75
N ILE A 72 -21.52 -1.67 -16.79
CA ILE A 72 -22.92 -2.06 -17.02
C ILE A 72 -23.45 -2.92 -15.88
N ALA A 73 -22.68 -3.92 -15.44
CA ALA A 73 -23.05 -4.77 -14.31
C ALA A 73 -23.21 -3.96 -13.00
N GLU A 74 -22.36 -2.97 -12.78
CA GLU A 74 -22.47 -2.05 -11.66
C GLU A 74 -23.73 -1.19 -11.76
N ALA A 75 -24.04 -0.64 -12.95
CA ALA A 75 -25.24 0.14 -13.19
C ALA A 75 -26.51 -0.69 -12.94
N ILE A 76 -26.53 -1.96 -13.33
CA ILE A 76 -27.63 -2.89 -13.02
C ILE A 76 -27.76 -3.05 -11.51
N ARG A 77 -26.67 -3.36 -10.82
CA ARG A 77 -26.65 -3.56 -9.37
C ARG A 77 -27.10 -2.32 -8.60
N LEU A 78 -26.72 -1.14 -9.07
CA LEU A 78 -27.05 0.15 -8.45
C LEU A 78 -28.41 0.69 -8.88
N GLY A 79 -29.14 0.03 -9.77
CA GLY A 79 -30.43 0.49 -10.29
C GLY A 79 -30.34 1.76 -11.13
N SER A 80 -29.20 1.98 -11.80
CA SER A 80 -28.92 3.18 -12.62
C SER A 80 -28.77 2.90 -14.11
N LEU A 81 -29.20 1.71 -14.58
CA LEU A 81 -29.07 1.31 -15.99
C LEU A 81 -29.79 2.25 -16.96
N ASP A 82 -30.95 2.73 -16.55
CA ASP A 82 -31.79 3.65 -17.37
C ASP A 82 -31.10 5.00 -17.61
N THR A 83 -30.26 5.43 -16.69
CA THR A 83 -29.52 6.71 -16.74
C THR A 83 -28.10 6.56 -17.24
N LEU A 84 -27.64 5.32 -17.55
CA LEU A 84 -26.29 5.10 -18.05
C LEU A 84 -26.12 5.76 -19.44
N ALA A 85 -25.32 6.81 -19.48
CA ALA A 85 -25.06 7.59 -20.68
C ALA A 85 -24.02 6.97 -21.60
N SER A 86 -24.03 7.35 -22.88
CA SER A 86 -22.92 7.08 -23.79
C SER A 86 -21.69 7.89 -23.38
N ALA A 87 -20.58 7.21 -23.16
CA ALA A 87 -19.32 7.82 -22.73
C ALA A 87 -18.11 7.03 -23.25
N ASP A 88 -16.98 7.70 -23.35
CA ASP A 88 -15.68 7.12 -23.63
C ASP A 88 -14.82 7.12 -22.36
N HIS A 89 -14.10 6.04 -22.14
CA HIS A 89 -13.27 5.83 -20.95
C HIS A 89 -11.89 5.35 -21.35
N ALA A 90 -10.87 5.95 -20.75
CA ALA A 90 -9.48 5.56 -20.91
C ALA A 90 -8.74 5.73 -19.57
N PRO A 91 -7.74 4.89 -19.27
CA PRO A 91 -7.05 4.98 -17.99
C PRO A 91 -6.18 6.24 -17.89
N ARG A 92 -6.29 6.99 -16.79
CA ARG A 92 -5.37 8.08 -16.44
C ARG A 92 -3.98 7.50 -16.18
N ILE A 93 -3.92 6.40 -15.42
CA ILE A 93 -2.69 5.66 -15.13
C ILE A 93 -2.79 4.29 -15.79
N GLU A 94 -1.82 3.96 -16.63
CA GLU A 94 -1.82 2.72 -17.42
C GLU A 94 -1.76 1.48 -16.54
N ARG A 95 -0.84 1.45 -15.56
CA ARG A 95 -0.62 0.32 -14.64
C ARG A 95 -0.91 0.72 -13.22
N ARG A 96 -1.89 0.07 -12.63
CA ARG A 96 -2.46 0.35 -11.30
C ARG A 96 -2.31 -0.91 -10.47
N GLY A 97 -1.31 -0.91 -9.59
CA GLY A 97 -0.86 -2.13 -8.96
C GLY A 97 -1.10 -2.25 -7.47
N ILE A 98 -1.07 -3.48 -7.02
CA ILE A 98 -0.97 -3.85 -5.61
C ILE A 98 0.42 -4.41 -5.35
N LYS A 99 1.06 -3.89 -4.31
CA LYS A 99 2.29 -4.40 -3.71
C LYS A 99 1.90 -5.42 -2.64
N PHE A 100 2.21 -6.67 -2.90
CA PHE A 100 1.88 -7.76 -1.99
C PHE A 100 3.16 -8.42 -1.47
N ASN A 101 3.49 -8.19 -0.20
CA ASN A 101 4.54 -8.99 0.44
C ASN A 101 4.00 -10.40 0.63
N VAL A 102 4.62 -11.38 -0.05
CA VAL A 102 4.11 -12.75 -0.11
C VAL A 102 4.93 -13.67 0.80
N PRO A 103 4.37 -14.11 1.94
CA PRO A 103 5.04 -15.04 2.83
C PRO A 103 4.89 -16.47 2.27
N LEU A 104 5.88 -16.92 1.49
CA LEU A 104 5.84 -18.21 0.81
C LEU A 104 6.12 -19.39 1.75
N ASP A 105 7.12 -19.25 2.60
CA ASP A 105 7.64 -20.31 3.46
C ASP A 105 8.58 -19.69 4.50
N ALA A 106 8.63 -20.20 5.71
CA ALA A 106 9.55 -19.73 6.74
C ALA A 106 11.00 -19.78 6.31
N ARG A 107 11.37 -20.68 5.37
CA ARG A 107 12.73 -20.84 4.84
C ARG A 107 13.07 -19.85 3.72
N THR A 108 12.06 -19.20 3.13
CA THR A 108 12.19 -18.15 2.08
C THR A 108 11.29 -16.97 2.41
N PRO A 109 11.66 -16.19 3.44
CA PRO A 109 10.79 -15.16 3.99
C PRO A 109 10.58 -13.98 3.06
N SER A 110 9.44 -13.32 3.22
CA SER A 110 9.19 -11.99 2.68
C SER A 110 9.69 -10.92 3.64
N TYR A 111 9.57 -9.67 3.19
CA TYR A 111 9.93 -8.51 3.99
C TYR A 111 9.06 -8.33 5.26
N SER A 112 7.89 -8.98 5.31
CA SER A 112 6.90 -8.82 6.39
C SER A 112 6.75 -10.06 7.28
N ASP A 113 7.58 -11.09 7.10
CA ASP A 113 7.36 -12.40 7.73
C ASP A 113 7.56 -12.39 9.25
N ASN A 114 8.24 -11.38 9.78
CA ASN A 114 8.43 -11.20 11.23
C ASN A 114 7.22 -10.56 11.93
N GLY A 115 6.03 -10.82 11.45
CA GLY A 115 4.79 -10.31 12.01
C GLY A 115 3.63 -11.30 11.90
N ASP A 116 2.60 -11.08 12.73
CA ASP A 116 1.43 -11.97 12.82
C ASP A 116 0.69 -12.09 11.49
N ALA A 117 0.61 -11.01 10.72
CA ALA A 117 -0.07 -11.02 9.43
C ALA A 117 0.50 -12.06 8.47
N ALA A 118 1.81 -12.13 8.33
CA ALA A 118 2.49 -13.08 7.48
C ALA A 118 2.30 -14.51 7.99
N GLN A 119 2.55 -14.75 9.26
CA GLN A 119 2.44 -16.09 9.85
C GLN A 119 1.02 -16.66 9.75
N ASN A 120 -0.01 -15.80 9.84
CA ASN A 120 -1.39 -16.20 9.65
C ASN A 120 -1.79 -16.39 8.17
N ASN A 121 -0.94 -16.02 7.22
CA ASN A 121 -1.22 -16.07 5.79
C ASN A 121 -0.30 -16.98 4.98
N ILE A 122 0.75 -17.60 5.54
CA ILE A 122 1.64 -18.51 4.78
C ILE A 122 0.83 -19.61 4.06
N ALA A 123 -0.10 -20.28 4.73
CA ALA A 123 -0.92 -21.33 4.12
C ALA A 123 -1.84 -20.79 3.02
N GLU A 124 -2.36 -19.58 3.19
CA GLU A 124 -3.27 -18.93 2.22
C GLU A 124 -2.56 -18.60 0.90
N MET A 125 -1.26 -18.33 0.93
CA MET A 125 -0.49 -18.04 -0.30
C MET A 125 -0.44 -19.24 -1.26
N TRP A 126 -0.72 -20.42 -0.77
CA TRP A 126 -0.79 -21.66 -1.56
C TRP A 126 -2.23 -22.15 -1.75
N SER A 127 -3.22 -21.27 -1.58
CA SER A 127 -4.64 -21.51 -1.87
C SER A 127 -5.03 -20.83 -3.18
N PHE A 128 -5.46 -21.62 -4.18
CA PHE A 128 -5.93 -21.05 -5.44
C PHE A 128 -7.21 -20.21 -5.25
N ASP A 129 -8.09 -20.62 -4.33
CA ASP A 129 -9.30 -19.87 -4.02
C ASP A 129 -8.97 -18.47 -3.47
N PHE A 130 -7.92 -18.35 -2.63
CA PHE A 130 -7.44 -17.05 -2.16
C PHE A 130 -7.07 -16.14 -3.35
N TRP A 131 -6.21 -16.61 -4.25
CA TRP A 131 -5.75 -15.78 -5.37
C TRP A 131 -6.85 -15.49 -6.37
N ARG A 132 -7.75 -16.45 -6.62
CA ARG A 132 -8.92 -16.23 -7.47
C ARG A 132 -9.78 -15.08 -6.93
N GLU A 133 -10.17 -15.13 -5.66
CA GLU A 133 -10.97 -14.10 -5.02
C GLU A 133 -10.24 -12.75 -5.01
N PHE A 134 -8.96 -12.73 -4.65
CA PHE A 134 -8.15 -11.53 -4.57
C PHE A 134 -7.99 -10.83 -5.94
N ILE A 135 -7.65 -11.60 -6.97
CA ILE A 135 -7.46 -11.08 -8.33
C ILE A 135 -8.80 -10.62 -8.94
N ASP A 136 -9.90 -11.33 -8.66
CA ASP A 136 -11.24 -10.90 -9.10
C ASP A 136 -11.63 -9.56 -8.45
N GLU A 137 -11.32 -9.33 -7.17
CA GLU A 137 -11.52 -8.03 -6.51
C GLU A 137 -10.60 -6.95 -7.09
N MET A 138 -9.33 -7.28 -7.39
CA MET A 138 -8.42 -6.36 -8.07
C MET A 138 -9.01 -5.87 -9.40
N ALA A 139 -9.45 -6.79 -10.26
CA ALA A 139 -10.04 -6.46 -11.56
C ALA A 139 -11.33 -5.63 -11.42
N ARG A 140 -12.18 -5.98 -10.44
CA ARG A 140 -13.42 -5.23 -10.13
C ARG A 140 -13.12 -3.78 -9.76
N HIS A 141 -12.04 -3.54 -9.03
CA HIS A 141 -11.59 -2.20 -8.65
C HIS A 141 -10.67 -1.53 -9.68
N ARG A 142 -10.44 -2.14 -10.85
CA ARG A 142 -9.59 -1.62 -11.94
C ARG A 142 -8.09 -1.68 -11.66
N TYR A 143 -7.64 -2.49 -10.70
CA TYR A 143 -6.22 -2.84 -10.60
C TYR A 143 -5.86 -3.86 -11.67
N ASN A 144 -4.70 -3.69 -12.27
CA ASN A 144 -4.22 -4.53 -13.36
C ASN A 144 -2.74 -4.93 -13.22
N VAL A 145 -2.17 -4.76 -12.05
CA VAL A 145 -0.82 -5.21 -11.72
C VAL A 145 -0.80 -5.86 -10.34
N LEU A 146 -0.30 -7.08 -10.27
CA LEU A 146 0.02 -7.77 -9.03
C LEU A 146 1.54 -7.88 -8.91
N SER A 147 2.13 -7.09 -8.01
CA SER A 147 3.55 -7.20 -7.70
C SER A 147 3.75 -8.01 -6.41
N LEU A 148 4.39 -9.16 -6.52
CA LEU A 148 4.64 -10.12 -5.46
C LEU A 148 6.06 -9.95 -4.93
N TRP A 149 6.19 -9.63 -3.64
CA TRP A 149 7.45 -9.25 -3.01
C TRP A 149 7.94 -10.30 -2.03
N ASN A 150 9.14 -10.83 -2.26
CA ASN A 150 9.80 -11.78 -1.38
C ASN A 150 11.31 -11.58 -1.45
N LEU A 151 12.03 -11.79 -0.35
CA LEU A 151 13.47 -11.51 -0.29
C LEU A 151 14.28 -12.39 -1.23
N HIS A 152 13.96 -13.70 -1.27
CA HIS A 152 14.63 -14.69 -2.10
C HIS A 152 13.65 -15.82 -2.47
N PRO A 153 12.78 -15.61 -3.47
CA PRO A 153 11.67 -16.52 -3.74
C PRO A 153 12.08 -17.79 -4.49
N PHE A 154 13.25 -17.83 -5.15
CA PHE A 154 13.63 -18.86 -6.10
C PHE A 154 13.50 -20.29 -5.57
N PRO A 155 13.92 -20.63 -4.33
CA PRO A 155 13.78 -21.99 -3.81
C PRO A 155 12.33 -22.47 -3.74
N SER A 156 11.38 -21.57 -3.59
CA SER A 156 9.94 -21.88 -3.55
C SER A 156 9.25 -21.80 -4.91
N LEU A 157 9.92 -21.28 -5.95
CA LEU A 157 9.32 -21.01 -7.25
C LEU A 157 9.88 -21.86 -8.39
N VAL A 158 11.17 -22.22 -8.36
CA VAL A 158 11.81 -22.89 -9.49
C VAL A 158 12.67 -24.06 -9.03
N LYS A 159 12.90 -25.00 -9.94
CA LYS A 159 13.89 -26.05 -9.77
C LYS A 159 15.00 -25.83 -10.77
N VAL A 160 16.10 -25.23 -10.30
CA VAL A 160 17.27 -24.92 -11.14
C VAL A 160 18.07 -26.19 -11.39
N PRO A 161 18.29 -26.62 -12.66
CA PRO A 161 18.96 -27.88 -12.97
C PRO A 161 20.37 -28.00 -12.38
N GLU A 162 21.12 -26.91 -12.34
CA GLU A 162 22.47 -26.86 -11.79
C GLU A 162 22.52 -26.88 -10.24
N TYR A 163 21.38 -26.57 -9.59
CA TYR A 163 21.24 -26.45 -8.13
C TYR A 163 20.00 -27.18 -7.59
N PRO A 164 19.80 -28.49 -7.91
CA PRO A 164 18.54 -29.19 -7.67
C PRO A 164 18.15 -29.28 -6.19
N GLU A 165 19.13 -29.28 -5.27
CA GLU A 165 18.87 -29.38 -3.82
C GLU A 165 18.41 -28.06 -3.18
N VAL A 166 18.42 -26.95 -3.92
CA VAL A 166 17.95 -25.67 -3.42
C VAL A 166 16.42 -25.61 -3.43
N ALA A 167 15.78 -26.28 -4.39
CA ALA A 167 14.31 -26.30 -4.48
C ALA A 167 13.68 -26.88 -3.20
N LEU A 168 12.64 -26.18 -2.71
CA LEU A 168 11.98 -26.53 -1.45
C LEU A 168 10.64 -27.22 -1.69
N ASP A 169 10.57 -28.47 -1.34
CA ASP A 169 9.30 -29.18 -1.18
C ASP A 169 8.60 -28.73 0.10
N ASP A 170 7.27 -28.96 0.13
CA ASP A 170 6.38 -28.58 1.23
C ASP A 170 6.37 -27.07 1.52
N VAL A 171 5.43 -26.67 2.34
CA VAL A 171 5.30 -25.31 2.87
C VAL A 171 5.40 -25.38 4.39
N LYS A 172 6.30 -24.60 4.95
CA LYS A 172 6.58 -24.62 6.38
C LYS A 172 6.36 -23.25 7.03
N ARG A 173 5.91 -23.30 8.28
CA ARG A 173 5.75 -22.14 9.16
C ARG A 173 6.55 -22.33 10.42
N THR A 174 7.01 -21.27 11.04
CA THR A 174 7.65 -21.34 12.35
C THR A 174 6.66 -21.62 13.48
N LEU A 175 7.09 -22.41 14.45
CA LEU A 175 6.44 -22.62 15.75
C LEU A 175 7.19 -21.88 16.87
N VAL A 176 8.27 -21.19 16.56
CA VAL A 176 8.99 -20.36 17.53
C VAL A 176 8.10 -19.14 17.83
N PRO A 177 7.77 -18.86 19.11
CA PRO A 177 7.03 -17.66 19.46
C PRO A 177 7.80 -16.41 19.03
N MET A 178 7.10 -15.49 18.36
CA MET A 178 7.68 -14.23 17.92
C MET A 178 7.30 -13.10 18.87
N ASP A 179 8.22 -12.20 19.09
CA ASP A 179 8.04 -10.96 19.84
C ASP A 179 8.72 -9.80 19.10
N ASP A 180 8.85 -8.64 19.74
CA ASP A 180 9.49 -7.47 19.14
C ASP A 180 10.98 -7.64 18.83
N THR A 181 11.63 -8.72 19.32
CA THR A 181 13.02 -9.02 18.96
C THR A 181 13.16 -9.52 17.53
N PHE A 182 12.08 -10.07 16.95
CA PHE A 182 12.04 -10.62 15.60
C PHE A 182 11.54 -9.63 14.57
N SER A 183 10.74 -8.66 14.96
CA SER A 183 10.12 -7.68 14.06
C SER A 183 11.05 -6.53 13.68
N HIS A 184 12.36 -6.74 13.77
CA HIS A 184 13.37 -5.72 13.55
C HIS A 184 13.49 -5.34 12.06
N SER A 185 13.75 -4.07 11.79
CA SER A 185 14.11 -3.57 10.46
C SER A 185 15.62 -3.57 10.27
N GLY A 186 16.09 -3.81 9.07
CA GLY A 186 17.50 -3.75 8.72
C GLY A 186 18.07 -5.11 8.35
N ASN A 187 19.29 -5.39 8.81
CA ASN A 187 20.06 -6.55 8.36
C ASN A 187 19.40 -7.89 8.71
N ASP A 188 18.59 -7.90 9.75
CA ASP A 188 17.99 -9.10 10.30
C ASP A 188 16.49 -9.17 9.99
N MET A 189 16.15 -9.06 8.72
CA MET A 189 14.74 -9.21 8.28
C MET A 189 14.17 -10.56 8.67
N VAL A 190 15.05 -11.57 8.83
CA VAL A 190 14.72 -12.88 9.37
C VAL A 190 15.86 -13.36 10.26
N ARG A 191 15.51 -13.92 11.40
CA ARG A 191 16.48 -14.54 12.31
C ARG A 191 16.54 -16.05 12.08
N PRO A 192 17.74 -16.65 12.02
CA PRO A 192 17.91 -18.10 11.83
C PRO A 192 17.21 -18.97 12.87
N ASP A 193 17.07 -18.49 14.10
CA ASP A 193 16.40 -19.21 15.19
C ASP A 193 14.90 -19.42 14.96
N LEU A 194 14.25 -18.63 14.09
CA LEU A 194 12.87 -18.92 13.65
C LEU A 194 12.77 -20.27 12.93
N LEU A 195 13.85 -20.79 12.38
CA LEU A 195 13.92 -22.09 11.72
C LEU A 195 14.14 -23.26 12.67
N ALA A 196 14.40 -23.01 13.97
CA ALA A 196 14.69 -24.07 14.95
C ALA A 196 13.52 -25.03 15.16
N LYS A 197 12.28 -24.56 14.98
CA LYS A 197 11.08 -25.41 15.10
C LYS A 197 10.07 -25.04 14.03
N LEU A 198 9.90 -25.94 13.06
CA LEU A 198 9.01 -25.73 11.92
C LEU A 198 7.88 -26.78 11.94
N GLU A 199 6.70 -26.36 11.47
CA GLU A 199 5.62 -27.27 11.10
C GLU A 199 5.37 -27.22 9.59
N THR A 200 4.94 -28.34 9.01
CA THR A 200 4.48 -28.39 7.62
C THR A 200 3.00 -28.04 7.59
N VAL A 201 2.69 -26.87 7.02
CA VAL A 201 1.31 -26.39 6.87
C VAL A 201 0.66 -26.89 5.58
N LYS A 202 1.47 -27.25 4.58
CA LYS A 202 0.99 -27.88 3.34
C LYS A 202 2.07 -28.79 2.75
N LYS A 203 1.71 -30.04 2.42
CA LYS A 203 2.56 -30.92 1.64
C LYS A 203 2.40 -30.59 0.16
N MET A 204 3.49 -30.21 -0.50
CA MET A 204 3.46 -29.74 -1.87
C MET A 204 4.86 -29.81 -2.49
N PRO A 205 5.13 -30.77 -3.38
CA PRO A 205 6.39 -30.84 -4.11
C PRO A 205 6.63 -29.59 -4.94
N ILE A 206 7.88 -29.29 -5.24
CA ILE A 206 8.23 -28.10 -6.07
C ILE A 206 7.53 -28.09 -7.43
N ALA A 207 7.31 -29.26 -8.03
CA ALA A 207 6.56 -29.35 -9.29
C ALA A 207 5.12 -28.84 -9.17
N ASP A 208 4.45 -29.17 -8.05
CA ASP A 208 3.09 -28.70 -7.78
C ASP A 208 3.07 -27.21 -7.44
N LYS A 209 4.11 -26.69 -6.77
CA LYS A 209 4.29 -25.24 -6.54
C LYS A 209 4.42 -24.47 -7.87
N ILE A 210 5.17 -25.01 -8.81
CA ILE A 210 5.32 -24.43 -10.15
C ILE A 210 3.97 -24.44 -10.89
N ALA A 211 3.26 -25.57 -10.90
CA ALA A 211 1.95 -25.68 -11.52
C ALA A 211 0.95 -24.70 -10.91
N PHE A 212 0.93 -24.59 -9.58
CA PHE A 212 0.09 -23.67 -8.82
C PHE A 212 0.30 -22.20 -9.26
N TRP A 213 1.55 -21.72 -9.30
CA TRP A 213 1.81 -20.34 -9.71
C TRP A 213 1.51 -20.09 -11.18
N ARG A 214 1.68 -21.09 -12.06
CA ARG A 214 1.22 -21.01 -13.46
C ARG A 214 -0.29 -20.82 -13.55
N ASP A 215 -1.07 -21.50 -12.71
CA ASP A 215 -2.53 -21.35 -12.67
C ASP A 215 -2.95 -20.00 -12.11
N VAL A 216 -2.28 -19.48 -11.06
CA VAL A 216 -2.51 -18.13 -10.53
C VAL A 216 -2.24 -17.07 -11.61
N MET A 217 -1.10 -17.15 -12.32
CA MET A 217 -0.75 -16.21 -13.38
C MET A 217 -1.74 -16.29 -14.56
N ARG A 218 -2.19 -17.49 -14.92
CA ARG A 218 -3.22 -17.65 -15.97
C ARG A 218 -4.53 -17.00 -15.55
N HIS A 219 -4.95 -17.14 -14.31
CA HIS A 219 -6.14 -16.48 -13.80
C HIS A 219 -5.98 -14.96 -13.80
N ALA A 220 -4.81 -14.45 -13.40
CA ALA A 220 -4.50 -13.03 -13.43
C ALA A 220 -4.59 -12.44 -14.85
N HIS A 221 -3.95 -13.08 -15.83
CA HIS A 221 -4.02 -12.68 -17.24
C HIS A 221 -5.44 -12.71 -17.80
N ASN A 222 -6.25 -13.72 -17.43
CA ASN A 222 -7.68 -13.79 -17.80
C ASN A 222 -8.51 -12.64 -17.19
N ARG A 223 -7.97 -11.88 -16.27
CA ARG A 223 -8.54 -10.67 -15.65
C ARG A 223 -7.82 -9.39 -16.05
N GLY A 224 -6.93 -9.45 -17.06
CA GLY A 224 -6.14 -8.31 -17.50
C GLY A 224 -5.15 -7.81 -16.44
N VAL A 225 -4.67 -8.71 -15.58
CA VAL A 225 -3.72 -8.39 -14.50
C VAL A 225 -2.34 -8.94 -14.86
N GLU A 226 -1.38 -8.03 -15.03
CA GLU A 226 0.05 -8.35 -15.17
C GLU A 226 0.62 -8.82 -13.82
N VAL A 227 1.54 -9.79 -13.83
CA VAL A 227 2.16 -10.34 -12.62
C VAL A 227 3.67 -10.12 -12.65
N TYR A 228 4.20 -9.57 -11.56
CA TYR A 228 5.62 -9.31 -11.37
C TYR A 228 6.12 -9.93 -10.07
N TRP A 229 7.30 -10.59 -10.11
CA TRP A 229 8.04 -10.95 -8.91
C TRP A 229 9.04 -9.87 -8.56
N PHE A 230 8.99 -9.38 -7.32
CA PHE A 230 9.99 -8.48 -6.77
C PHE A 230 10.85 -9.21 -5.76
N THR A 231 12.16 -9.04 -5.88
CA THR A 231 13.15 -9.66 -5.01
C THR A 231 14.19 -8.65 -4.59
N TRP A 232 15.00 -9.03 -3.64
CA TRP A 232 16.16 -8.26 -3.21
C TRP A 232 17.44 -8.91 -3.72
N ASN A 233 18.48 -8.10 -3.81
CA ASN A 233 19.82 -8.60 -4.05
C ASN A 233 20.31 -9.45 -2.89
N ILE A 234 21.27 -10.28 -3.12
CA ILE A 234 22.18 -10.98 -2.19
C ILE A 234 21.59 -11.81 -1.04
N PHE A 235 20.28 -11.76 -0.78
CA PHE A 235 19.65 -12.66 0.18
C PHE A 235 19.64 -14.09 -0.36
N THR A 236 20.14 -15.04 0.44
CA THR A 236 20.34 -16.45 0.04
C THR A 236 19.50 -17.42 0.84
N TRP A 237 18.43 -16.95 1.49
CA TRP A 237 17.54 -17.77 2.30
C TRP A 237 17.06 -19.03 1.57
N GLY A 238 17.24 -20.20 2.20
CA GLY A 238 16.92 -21.51 1.62
C GLY A 238 18.02 -22.09 0.73
N ALA A 239 18.97 -21.26 0.24
CA ALA A 239 20.12 -21.69 -0.57
C ALA A 239 21.46 -21.59 0.17
N GLU A 240 21.52 -20.81 1.26
CA GLU A 240 22.74 -20.55 2.02
C GLU A 240 23.48 -21.84 2.40
N GLY A 241 24.80 -21.88 2.14
CA GLY A 241 25.68 -23.00 2.42
C GLY A 241 25.62 -24.16 1.41
N LYS A 242 24.62 -24.21 0.53
CA LYS A 242 24.53 -25.22 -0.54
C LYS A 242 25.39 -24.78 -1.73
N TYR A 243 26.09 -25.70 -2.37
CA TYR A 243 26.95 -25.44 -3.55
C TYR A 243 27.98 -24.32 -3.37
N GLY A 244 28.27 -23.94 -2.12
CA GLY A 244 29.14 -22.82 -1.80
C GLY A 244 28.49 -21.45 -1.97
N ILE A 245 27.16 -21.38 -2.02
CA ILE A 245 26.38 -20.15 -2.05
C ILE A 245 26.43 -19.50 -0.66
N THR A 246 26.77 -18.23 -0.61
CA THR A 246 26.81 -17.41 0.61
C THR A 246 26.34 -15.99 0.31
N SER A 247 25.97 -15.23 1.32
CA SER A 247 25.60 -13.82 1.23
C SER A 247 26.80 -12.87 1.04
N GLN A 248 28.01 -13.37 0.81
CA GLN A 248 29.20 -12.55 0.53
C GLN A 248 29.11 -11.95 -0.88
N GLN A 249 29.26 -10.64 -0.98
CA GLN A 249 29.09 -9.89 -2.23
C GLN A 249 30.09 -10.29 -3.33
N ASP A 250 31.29 -10.71 -2.96
CA ASP A 250 32.34 -11.15 -3.89
C ASP A 250 32.33 -12.66 -4.17
N ASN A 251 31.28 -13.36 -3.74
CA ASN A 251 31.14 -14.78 -4.05
C ASN A 251 30.58 -15.00 -5.45
N GLN A 252 31.44 -15.36 -6.42
CA GLN A 252 31.03 -15.64 -7.79
C GLN A 252 30.01 -16.78 -7.89
N LYS A 253 30.08 -17.80 -7.02
CA LYS A 253 29.09 -18.91 -7.01
C LYS A 253 27.68 -18.43 -6.70
N THR A 254 27.56 -17.42 -5.84
CA THR A 254 26.28 -16.79 -5.56
C THR A 254 25.73 -16.04 -6.77
N ILE A 255 26.56 -15.28 -7.48
CA ILE A 255 26.16 -14.60 -8.73
C ILE A 255 25.70 -15.63 -9.78
N ASP A 256 26.46 -16.72 -9.96
CA ASP A 256 26.14 -17.79 -10.92
C ASP A 256 24.81 -18.48 -10.57
N TYR A 257 24.57 -18.72 -9.27
CA TYR A 257 23.31 -19.28 -8.77
C TYR A 257 22.13 -18.33 -9.06
N PHE A 258 22.25 -17.05 -8.76
CA PHE A 258 21.20 -16.09 -9.04
C PHE A 258 20.92 -15.98 -10.53
N ARG A 259 21.96 -15.94 -11.37
CA ARG A 259 21.85 -15.92 -12.84
C ARG A 259 21.06 -17.13 -13.36
N ALA A 260 21.39 -18.33 -12.89
CA ALA A 260 20.67 -19.55 -13.25
C ALA A 260 19.22 -19.52 -12.74
N SER A 261 18.99 -19.06 -11.51
CA SER A 261 17.66 -18.97 -10.90
C SER A 261 16.75 -17.99 -11.67
N VAL A 262 17.27 -16.85 -12.07
CA VAL A 262 16.52 -15.86 -12.86
C VAL A 262 16.22 -16.40 -14.26
N ARG A 263 17.19 -17.06 -14.93
CA ARG A 263 16.94 -17.76 -16.19
C ARG A 263 15.78 -18.76 -16.06
N GLU A 264 15.84 -19.62 -15.06
CA GLU A 264 14.78 -20.63 -14.81
C GLU A 264 13.44 -19.99 -14.45
N LEU A 265 13.42 -18.87 -13.74
CA LEU A 265 12.19 -18.14 -13.45
C LEU A 265 11.48 -17.70 -14.74
N VAL A 266 12.24 -17.10 -15.67
CA VAL A 266 11.70 -16.65 -16.97
C VAL A 266 11.16 -17.83 -17.79
N LEU A 267 11.92 -18.93 -17.88
CA LEU A 267 11.54 -20.12 -18.68
C LEU A 267 10.38 -20.89 -18.03
N THR A 268 10.34 -20.96 -16.69
CA THR A 268 9.31 -21.71 -15.96
C THR A 268 7.95 -21.03 -16.04
N TYR A 269 7.87 -19.71 -16.12
CA TYR A 269 6.63 -18.94 -16.05
C TYR A 269 6.39 -18.08 -17.29
N PRO A 270 5.82 -18.66 -18.37
CA PRO A 270 5.60 -17.92 -19.61
C PRO A 270 4.66 -16.71 -19.47
N LEU A 271 3.81 -16.68 -18.44
CA LEU A 271 2.88 -15.59 -18.14
C LEU A 271 3.40 -14.63 -17.05
N LEU A 272 4.66 -14.73 -16.65
CA LEU A 272 5.28 -13.73 -15.80
C LEU A 272 5.69 -12.53 -16.63
N ASP A 273 5.19 -11.34 -16.34
CA ASP A 273 5.39 -10.14 -17.17
C ASP A 273 6.75 -9.48 -16.92
N GLY A 274 7.36 -9.73 -15.79
CA GLY A 274 8.67 -9.21 -15.47
C GLY A 274 9.13 -9.46 -14.04
N ILE A 275 10.29 -8.91 -13.75
CA ILE A 275 10.90 -8.97 -12.42
C ILE A 275 11.21 -7.56 -11.93
N GLY A 276 11.03 -7.33 -10.64
CA GLY A 276 11.51 -6.14 -9.96
C GLY A 276 12.66 -6.46 -9.03
N ILE A 277 13.59 -5.53 -8.88
CA ILE A 277 14.71 -5.71 -7.96
C ILE A 277 14.90 -4.49 -7.07
N THR A 278 15.10 -4.76 -5.77
CA THR A 278 15.57 -3.75 -4.82
C THR A 278 17.08 -3.85 -4.70
N ALA A 279 17.76 -2.82 -5.18
CA ALA A 279 19.22 -2.75 -5.19
C ALA A 279 19.78 -2.25 -3.87
N GLY A 280 21.00 -2.63 -3.58
CA GLY A 280 21.91 -1.98 -2.64
C GLY A 280 21.77 -2.35 -1.18
N GLU A 281 20.62 -2.83 -0.70
CA GLU A 281 20.48 -3.27 0.70
C GLU A 281 21.40 -4.45 0.98
N HIS A 282 22.16 -4.42 2.10
CA HIS A 282 23.15 -5.41 2.49
C HIS A 282 24.36 -5.56 1.54
N MET A 283 24.56 -4.60 0.67
CA MET A 283 25.72 -4.56 -0.20
C MET A 283 26.65 -3.42 0.19
N GLU A 284 27.94 -3.71 0.16
CA GLU A 284 28.99 -2.72 0.39
C GLU A 284 29.20 -1.83 -0.84
N ASP A 285 29.67 -0.61 -0.61
CA ASP A 285 30.10 0.30 -1.68
C ASP A 285 31.46 -0.17 -2.21
N ARG A 286 31.45 -0.85 -3.36
CA ARG A 286 32.65 -1.37 -4.05
C ARG A 286 32.78 -0.73 -5.43
N LYS A 287 34.02 -0.61 -5.90
CA LYS A 287 34.32 -0.08 -7.25
C LYS A 287 34.80 -1.14 -8.23
N ASP A 288 34.96 -2.38 -7.76
CA ASP A 288 35.40 -3.52 -8.56
C ASP A 288 34.26 -4.17 -9.34
N GLN A 289 34.52 -5.37 -9.85
CA GLN A 289 33.55 -6.18 -10.59
C GLN A 289 32.35 -6.64 -9.75
N PHE A 290 32.41 -6.53 -8.43
CA PHE A 290 31.37 -6.84 -7.48
C PHE A 290 30.65 -5.60 -6.95
N SER A 291 30.80 -4.43 -7.58
CA SER A 291 29.99 -3.26 -7.26
C SER A 291 28.50 -3.56 -7.42
N LYS A 292 27.64 -2.86 -6.66
CA LYS A 292 26.20 -3.16 -6.58
C LYS A 292 25.56 -3.39 -7.96
N GLU A 293 25.67 -2.44 -8.86
CA GLU A 293 25.01 -2.53 -10.17
C GLU A 293 25.64 -3.59 -11.10
N LYS A 294 26.94 -3.79 -11.05
CA LYS A 294 27.58 -4.89 -11.81
C LYS A 294 27.18 -6.26 -11.30
N TRP A 295 27.05 -6.40 -9.97
CA TRP A 295 26.56 -7.63 -9.35
C TRP A 295 25.12 -7.93 -9.83
N LEU A 296 24.24 -6.94 -9.76
CA LEU A 296 22.85 -7.07 -10.20
C LEU A 296 22.74 -7.39 -11.69
N TRP A 297 23.52 -6.71 -12.53
CA TRP A 297 23.57 -7.02 -13.96
C TRP A 297 24.06 -8.45 -14.21
N ASN A 298 25.16 -8.87 -13.57
CA ASN A 298 25.72 -10.20 -13.75
C ASN A 298 24.79 -11.32 -13.27
N ALA A 299 24.01 -11.08 -12.22
CA ALA A 299 23.02 -12.02 -11.69
C ALA A 299 21.69 -11.94 -12.48
N TYR A 300 20.99 -10.82 -12.40
CA TYR A 300 19.62 -10.66 -12.93
C TYR A 300 19.62 -10.35 -14.43
N GLY A 301 20.33 -9.33 -14.86
CA GLY A 301 20.36 -8.92 -16.26
C GLY A 301 20.80 -10.05 -17.18
N ARG A 302 21.95 -10.68 -16.87
CA ARG A 302 22.45 -11.82 -17.66
C ARG A 302 21.57 -13.06 -17.56
N GLY A 303 20.91 -13.32 -16.42
CA GLY A 303 19.95 -14.41 -16.31
C GLY A 303 18.79 -14.26 -17.31
N ILE A 304 18.25 -13.04 -17.43
CA ILE A 304 17.20 -12.75 -18.41
C ILE A 304 17.74 -12.85 -19.86
N VAL A 305 18.94 -12.35 -20.13
CA VAL A 305 19.59 -12.49 -21.45
C VAL A 305 19.77 -13.96 -21.82
N ASP A 306 20.16 -14.81 -20.85
CA ASP A 306 20.32 -16.24 -21.11
C ASP A 306 18.98 -16.93 -21.38
N ALA A 307 17.92 -16.57 -20.69
CA ALA A 307 16.58 -17.08 -20.99
C ALA A 307 16.11 -16.67 -22.40
N ARG A 308 16.35 -15.43 -22.80
CA ARG A 308 15.99 -14.93 -24.14
C ARG A 308 16.79 -15.55 -25.29
N LYS A 309 17.96 -16.11 -25.05
CA LYS A 309 18.66 -16.94 -26.07
C LYS A 309 17.89 -18.22 -26.39
N LEU A 310 17.13 -18.74 -25.42
CA LEU A 310 16.31 -19.94 -25.56
C LEU A 310 14.89 -19.60 -26.05
N GLU A 311 14.37 -18.44 -25.65
CA GLU A 311 13.05 -17.92 -26.04
C GLU A 311 13.19 -16.48 -26.60
N PRO A 312 13.63 -16.29 -27.86
CA PRO A 312 13.98 -14.95 -28.42
C PRO A 312 12.82 -13.95 -28.42
N ASP A 313 11.60 -14.43 -28.62
CA ASP A 313 10.40 -13.58 -28.69
C ASP A 313 9.85 -13.21 -27.31
N ARG A 314 10.42 -13.75 -26.24
CA ARG A 314 9.99 -13.52 -24.87
C ARG A 314 10.22 -12.06 -24.47
N ARG A 315 9.14 -11.33 -24.18
CA ARG A 315 9.20 -10.01 -23.58
C ARG A 315 9.25 -10.14 -22.07
N PHE A 316 10.11 -9.34 -21.42
CA PHE A 316 10.28 -9.43 -19.98
C PHE A 316 10.74 -8.11 -19.40
N ARG A 317 9.83 -7.42 -18.70
CA ARG A 317 10.11 -6.10 -18.09
C ARG A 317 11.02 -6.23 -16.89
N MET A 318 12.00 -5.33 -16.78
CA MET A 318 12.79 -5.12 -15.57
C MET A 318 12.32 -3.84 -14.88
N ILE A 319 12.02 -3.92 -13.59
CA ILE A 319 11.69 -2.78 -12.72
C ILE A 319 12.80 -2.65 -11.67
N HIS A 320 13.68 -1.70 -11.87
CA HIS A 320 14.82 -1.47 -10.98
C HIS A 320 14.44 -0.41 -9.93
N ARG A 321 14.37 -0.81 -8.67
CA ARG A 321 14.09 0.14 -7.60
C ARG A 321 15.31 1.00 -7.33
N TYR A 322 15.17 2.32 -7.52
CA TYR A 322 16.18 3.31 -7.21
C TYR A 322 16.43 3.37 -5.70
N HIS A 323 17.56 2.81 -5.27
CA HIS A 323 17.92 2.74 -3.86
C HIS A 323 19.42 2.43 -3.71
N GLN A 324 20.16 3.29 -3.00
CA GLN A 324 21.59 3.15 -2.70
C GLN A 324 22.54 3.02 -3.92
N SER A 325 22.09 3.41 -5.11
CA SER A 325 22.88 3.55 -6.32
C SER A 325 22.48 4.84 -7.03
N SER A 326 23.39 5.45 -7.80
CA SER A 326 23.05 6.62 -8.60
C SER A 326 22.35 6.21 -9.91
N THR A 327 21.56 7.12 -10.49
CA THR A 327 20.93 6.88 -11.80
C THR A 327 21.99 6.59 -12.87
N GLU A 328 23.12 7.26 -12.84
CA GLU A 328 24.24 7.07 -13.79
C GLU A 328 24.82 5.65 -13.70
N GLU A 329 25.10 5.17 -12.48
CA GLU A 329 25.61 3.80 -12.27
C GLU A 329 24.62 2.74 -12.74
N ILE A 330 23.32 2.94 -12.47
CA ILE A 330 22.25 2.06 -12.94
C ILE A 330 22.22 2.04 -14.47
N MET A 331 22.13 3.20 -15.10
CA MET A 331 22.01 3.30 -16.56
C MET A 331 23.23 2.77 -17.29
N ASP A 332 24.45 2.95 -16.77
CA ASP A 332 25.66 2.38 -17.37
C ASP A 332 25.69 0.86 -17.26
N ALA A 333 25.36 0.30 -16.11
CA ALA A 333 25.37 -1.15 -15.89
C ALA A 333 24.31 -1.89 -16.70
N TRP A 334 23.12 -1.28 -16.90
CA TRP A 334 21.97 -1.90 -17.55
C TRP A 334 21.74 -1.49 -19.00
N LYS A 335 22.66 -0.75 -19.63
CA LYS A 335 22.55 -0.25 -21.02
C LYS A 335 22.28 -1.33 -22.07
N ASP A 336 22.74 -2.55 -21.82
CA ASP A 336 22.58 -3.69 -22.73
C ASP A 336 21.34 -4.53 -22.40
N TYR A 337 20.42 -4.04 -21.55
CA TYR A 337 19.19 -4.75 -21.24
C TYR A 337 18.30 -4.82 -22.49
N PRO A 338 17.87 -6.02 -22.91
CA PRO A 338 17.30 -6.21 -24.26
C PRO A 338 15.80 -5.90 -24.37
N ASP A 339 15.15 -5.37 -23.35
CA ASP A 339 13.71 -5.12 -23.32
C ASP A 339 13.38 -3.85 -22.49
N THR A 340 12.15 -3.71 -22.02
CA THR A 340 11.70 -2.58 -21.21
C THR A 340 12.42 -2.56 -19.87
N PHE A 341 13.15 -1.48 -19.60
CA PHE A 341 13.84 -1.21 -18.33
C PHE A 341 13.30 0.07 -17.73
N GLU A 342 12.73 -0.03 -16.56
CA GLU A 342 12.06 1.09 -15.89
C GLU A 342 12.55 1.21 -14.43
N LEU A 343 12.60 2.44 -13.92
CA LEU A 343 13.00 2.73 -12.55
C LEU A 343 11.78 2.76 -11.62
N SER A 344 12.00 2.52 -10.34
CA SER A 344 10.95 2.62 -9.33
C SER A 344 11.41 3.47 -8.14
N PHE A 345 10.54 4.39 -7.70
CA PHE A 345 10.81 5.32 -6.60
C PHE A 345 9.76 5.21 -5.49
N LYS A 346 10.17 5.44 -4.25
CA LYS A 346 9.24 5.65 -3.14
C LYS A 346 8.54 7.00 -3.34
N TYR A 347 7.21 7.01 -3.51
CA TYR A 347 6.48 8.25 -3.80
C TYR A 347 6.19 9.08 -2.54
N ALA A 348 5.72 8.44 -1.48
CA ALA A 348 5.40 9.08 -0.20
C ALA A 348 6.20 8.47 0.98
N ILE A 349 7.40 7.97 0.71
CA ILE A 349 8.24 7.17 1.62
C ILE A 349 7.45 5.94 2.12
N ALA A 350 6.98 5.94 3.39
CA ALA A 350 6.17 4.88 3.98
C ALA A 350 4.68 5.26 4.15
N HIS A 351 4.31 6.53 3.85
CA HIS A 351 3.08 7.14 4.34
C HIS A 351 2.25 7.76 3.23
N MET A 352 1.44 6.93 2.55
CA MET A 352 0.53 7.42 1.51
C MET A 352 -0.55 8.35 2.06
N TYR A 353 -0.91 8.21 3.31
CA TYR A 353 -1.87 9.07 3.98
C TYR A 353 -1.16 10.23 4.71
N SER A 354 -0.41 11.03 3.96
CA SER A 354 0.28 12.22 4.45
C SER A 354 -0.19 13.50 3.75
N ILE A 355 0.32 13.78 2.56
CA ILE A 355 -0.13 14.89 1.71
C ILE A 355 -0.41 14.41 0.29
N PRO A 356 -1.32 15.09 -0.44
CA PRO A 356 -1.68 14.67 -1.81
C PRO A 356 -0.58 14.88 -2.85
N ASN A 357 0.45 15.67 -2.55
CA ASN A 357 1.57 15.97 -3.45
C ASN A 357 2.91 15.78 -2.73
N PRO A 358 3.35 14.55 -2.46
CA PRO A 358 4.63 14.28 -1.81
C PRO A 358 5.81 14.81 -2.64
N PRO A 359 6.79 15.51 -2.03
CA PRO A 359 7.87 16.18 -2.78
C PRO A 359 9.00 15.24 -3.21
N PHE A 360 9.05 14.01 -2.70
CA PHE A 360 10.25 13.17 -2.72
C PHE A 360 10.71 12.74 -4.11
N ILE A 361 9.82 12.65 -5.10
CA ILE A 361 10.20 12.30 -6.47
C ILE A 361 10.66 13.51 -7.29
N GLN A 362 10.36 14.73 -6.86
CA GLN A 362 10.62 15.95 -7.63
C GLN A 362 12.09 16.07 -8.11
N PRO A 363 13.10 15.77 -7.28
CA PRO A 363 14.51 15.83 -7.71
C PRO A 363 14.86 14.81 -8.81
N ALA A 364 14.15 13.69 -8.90
CA ALA A 364 14.41 12.64 -9.88
C ALA A 364 13.66 12.85 -11.21
N LEU A 365 12.56 13.62 -11.22
CA LEU A 365 11.72 13.80 -12.41
C LEU A 365 12.46 14.34 -13.65
N PRO A 366 13.47 15.22 -13.56
CA PRO A 366 14.22 15.67 -14.73
C PRO A 366 14.99 14.56 -15.43
N SER A 367 15.47 13.52 -14.71
CA SER A 367 16.21 12.39 -15.28
C SER A 367 15.31 11.27 -15.82
N ILE A 368 14.01 11.31 -15.55
CA ILE A 368 13.05 10.34 -16.04
C ILE A 368 12.60 10.71 -17.45
N SER A 369 12.66 9.75 -18.40
CA SER A 369 12.28 9.92 -19.81
C SER A 369 11.18 8.93 -20.22
N LYS A 370 10.71 9.05 -21.47
CA LYS A 370 9.76 8.07 -22.06
C LYS A 370 10.35 6.68 -22.21
N ASP A 371 11.66 6.59 -22.43
CA ASP A 371 12.35 5.31 -22.63
C ASP A 371 12.62 4.60 -21.31
N HIS A 372 12.70 5.37 -20.21
CA HIS A 372 12.92 4.88 -18.85
C HIS A 372 11.95 5.55 -17.89
N ARG A 373 10.68 5.13 -17.99
CA ARG A 373 9.61 5.64 -17.12
C ARG A 373 9.76 5.14 -15.68
N THR A 374 9.09 5.80 -14.78
CA THR A 374 9.11 5.43 -13.36
C THR A 374 7.87 4.64 -12.93
N TRP A 375 8.09 3.71 -12.03
CA TRP A 375 7.06 3.14 -11.17
C TRP A 375 7.06 3.84 -9.82
N LEU A 376 5.90 4.05 -9.26
CA LEU A 376 5.76 4.62 -7.93
C LEU A 376 5.45 3.53 -6.91
N THR A 377 6.33 3.37 -5.92
CA THR A 377 5.99 2.59 -4.73
C THR A 377 5.19 3.48 -3.78
N VAL A 378 3.92 3.15 -3.59
CA VAL A 378 2.99 3.87 -2.73
C VAL A 378 2.72 3.02 -1.49
N ARG A 379 3.42 3.31 -0.39
CA ARG A 379 3.36 2.48 0.81
C ARG A 379 2.24 2.92 1.75
N ASP A 380 1.48 1.93 2.23
CA ASP A 380 0.43 2.07 3.26
C ASP A 380 0.93 1.49 4.58
N ASP A 381 1.87 2.18 5.23
CA ASP A 381 2.31 1.85 6.58
C ASP A 381 1.68 2.78 7.64
N ASP A 382 0.61 3.46 7.26
CA ASP A 382 -0.19 4.33 8.13
C ASP A 382 -1.34 3.60 8.81
N ILE A 383 -2.01 2.68 8.07
CA ILE A 383 -3.29 2.11 8.49
C ILE A 383 -3.26 0.59 8.28
N TYR A 384 -3.24 -0.17 9.38
CA TYR A 384 -3.30 -1.63 9.34
C TYR A 384 -4.66 -2.19 9.78
N SER A 385 -5.38 -1.47 10.63
CA SER A 385 -6.63 -1.96 11.24
C SER A 385 -7.88 -1.41 10.55
N PHE A 386 -7.95 -0.12 10.28
CA PHE A 386 -9.19 0.58 9.96
C PHE A 386 -9.58 0.57 8.48
N ARG A 387 -10.88 0.65 8.23
CA ARG A 387 -11.48 0.93 6.91
C ARG A 387 -11.40 2.43 6.67
N TRP A 388 -10.50 2.84 5.78
CA TRP A 388 -10.34 4.23 5.37
C TRP A 388 -11.21 4.54 4.14
N GLY A 389 -11.70 5.80 4.00
CA GLY A 389 -12.50 6.20 2.84
C GLY A 389 -12.66 7.72 2.73
N ASN A 390 -11.80 8.37 1.93
CA ASN A 390 -11.91 9.78 1.58
C ASN A 390 -11.64 9.98 0.07
N PRO A 391 -12.70 10.13 -0.75
CA PRO A 391 -12.54 10.27 -2.20
C PRO A 391 -11.80 11.55 -2.62
N GLU A 392 -11.96 12.66 -1.88
CA GLU A 392 -11.28 13.92 -2.16
C GLU A 392 -9.76 13.76 -2.06
N PHE A 393 -9.27 13.16 -0.97
CA PHE A 393 -7.85 12.92 -0.76
C PHE A 393 -7.27 11.98 -1.83
N ALA A 394 -7.93 10.84 -2.09
CA ALA A 394 -7.47 9.87 -3.08
C ALA A 394 -7.40 10.49 -4.48
N ARG A 395 -8.42 11.26 -4.88
CA ARG A 395 -8.46 11.96 -6.16
C ARG A 395 -7.34 12.99 -6.28
N ALA A 396 -7.13 13.80 -5.25
CA ALA A 396 -6.07 14.79 -5.23
C ALA A 396 -4.68 14.14 -5.33
N PHE A 397 -4.43 13.06 -4.60
CA PHE A 397 -3.19 12.32 -4.65
C PHE A 397 -2.90 11.76 -6.05
N ILE A 398 -3.91 11.14 -6.68
CA ILE A 398 -3.79 10.55 -8.02
C ILE A 398 -3.55 11.64 -9.09
N ARG A 399 -4.25 12.77 -9.00
CA ARG A 399 -4.06 13.89 -9.93
C ARG A 399 -2.66 14.51 -9.86
N ASN A 400 -2.01 14.44 -8.70
CA ASN A 400 -0.65 14.95 -8.49
C ASN A 400 0.45 13.94 -8.87
N MET A 401 0.12 12.70 -9.21
CA MET A 401 1.09 11.75 -9.75
C MET A 401 1.62 12.23 -11.12
N PRO A 402 2.88 11.90 -11.48
CA PRO A 402 3.47 12.30 -12.76
C PRO A 402 2.66 11.85 -13.97
N ASP A 403 2.84 12.53 -15.08
CA ASP A 403 2.18 12.21 -16.34
C ASP A 403 2.68 10.90 -16.99
N ARG A 404 1.89 10.35 -17.92
CA ARG A 404 2.15 9.08 -18.61
C ARG A 404 3.53 9.02 -19.28
N ASP A 405 4.06 10.15 -19.74
CA ASP A 405 5.38 10.20 -20.37
C ASP A 405 6.52 9.91 -19.39
N LYS A 406 6.27 10.09 -18.10
CA LYS A 406 7.24 9.83 -17.03
C LYS A 406 6.90 8.63 -16.16
N MET A 407 5.62 8.27 -16.10
CA MET A 407 5.14 7.22 -15.20
C MET A 407 4.63 6.00 -15.96
N ALA A 408 5.21 4.84 -15.69
CA ALA A 408 4.74 3.54 -16.18
C ALA A 408 3.53 3.03 -15.38
N GLY A 409 3.53 3.28 -14.07
CA GLY A 409 2.49 2.85 -13.17
C GLY A 409 2.84 3.05 -11.71
N PHE A 410 2.01 2.52 -10.84
CA PHE A 410 2.26 2.45 -9.40
C PHE A 410 1.87 1.08 -8.87
N TYR A 411 2.39 0.74 -7.71
CA TYR A 411 1.90 -0.34 -6.87
C TYR A 411 1.85 0.13 -5.41
N MET A 412 0.68 -0.12 -4.78
CA MET A 412 0.44 0.29 -3.40
C MET A 412 0.35 -0.92 -2.47
N GLY A 413 0.88 -0.77 -1.26
CA GLY A 413 0.81 -1.79 -0.23
C GLY A 413 1.81 -1.55 0.90
N PRO A 414 1.56 -2.15 2.07
CA PRO A 414 2.40 -1.99 3.25
C PRO A 414 3.70 -2.80 3.18
N ASP A 415 4.65 -2.45 4.04
CA ASP A 415 5.80 -3.30 4.38
C ASP A 415 5.65 -3.91 5.79
N GLY A 416 4.93 -3.27 6.68
CA GLY A 416 4.77 -3.74 8.06
C GLY A 416 3.71 -4.82 8.27
N THR A 417 2.89 -5.08 7.26
CA THR A 417 1.82 -6.10 7.31
C THR A 417 1.61 -6.76 5.95
N VAL A 418 0.71 -7.75 5.88
CA VAL A 418 0.35 -8.47 4.65
C VAL A 418 -1.12 -8.26 4.34
N TRP A 419 -1.43 -7.87 3.11
CA TRP A 419 -2.81 -7.71 2.63
C TRP A 419 -3.46 -9.05 2.20
N GLY A 420 -3.24 -10.07 2.99
CA GLY A 420 -3.83 -11.39 2.81
C GLY A 420 -5.27 -11.48 3.36
N ARG A 421 -5.54 -12.54 4.14
CA ARG A 421 -6.77 -12.65 4.91
C ARG A 421 -6.63 -11.93 6.25
N GLU A 422 -7.69 -11.28 6.64
CA GLU A 422 -7.82 -10.54 7.89
C GLU A 422 -7.60 -11.48 9.10
N PHE A 423 -6.87 -11.04 10.14
CA PHE A 423 -6.50 -11.90 11.28
C PHE A 423 -6.72 -11.24 12.65
N ILE A 424 -7.00 -9.93 12.68
CA ILE A 424 -7.10 -9.16 13.94
C ILE A 424 -8.52 -9.06 14.50
N SER A 425 -9.55 -9.43 13.73
CA SER A 425 -10.95 -9.34 14.19
C SER A 425 -11.21 -10.26 15.39
N THR A 426 -12.00 -9.75 16.35
CA THR A 426 -12.59 -10.55 17.44
C THR A 426 -13.77 -11.40 16.98
N GLU A 427 -14.35 -11.05 15.82
CA GLU A 427 -15.48 -11.74 15.19
C GLU A 427 -15.15 -12.13 13.72
N PRO A 428 -14.14 -13.00 13.48
CA PRO A 428 -13.72 -13.31 12.11
C PRO A 428 -14.80 -14.08 11.35
N GLU A 429 -14.91 -13.83 10.05
CA GLU A 429 -15.68 -14.67 9.13
C GLU A 429 -15.02 -16.04 8.90
N ARG A 430 -15.74 -16.98 8.31
CA ARG A 430 -15.20 -18.30 7.96
C ARG A 430 -15.64 -18.69 6.54
N PRO A 431 -14.73 -18.72 5.57
CA PRO A 431 -13.30 -18.35 5.70
C PRO A 431 -13.11 -16.88 6.08
N ARG A 432 -11.95 -16.56 6.63
CA ARG A 432 -11.61 -15.17 6.99
C ARG A 432 -11.69 -14.26 5.78
N ASP A 433 -12.22 -13.06 5.94
CA ASP A 433 -12.32 -12.07 4.87
C ASP A 433 -10.94 -11.72 4.28
N LEU A 434 -10.91 -11.44 2.99
CA LEU A 434 -9.75 -10.78 2.37
C LEU A 434 -9.63 -9.34 2.89
N VAL A 435 -8.41 -8.87 3.09
CA VAL A 435 -8.17 -7.45 3.45
C VAL A 435 -8.74 -6.51 2.37
N ILE A 436 -8.61 -6.86 1.09
CA ILE A 436 -9.19 -6.09 -0.02
C ILE A 436 -10.73 -6.02 0.07
N SER A 437 -11.39 -7.08 0.54
CA SER A 437 -12.84 -7.11 0.73
C SER A 437 -13.27 -6.36 1.99
N LYS A 438 -12.54 -6.50 3.10
CA LYS A 438 -12.76 -5.72 4.33
C LYS A 438 -12.65 -4.22 4.07
N ARG A 439 -11.63 -3.82 3.32
CA ARG A 439 -11.32 -2.42 2.99
C ARG A 439 -11.83 -2.01 1.61
N TRP A 440 -12.90 -2.66 1.13
CA TRP A 440 -13.42 -2.53 -0.24
C TRP A 440 -13.55 -1.07 -0.70
N TYR A 441 -13.97 -0.16 0.20
CA TYR A 441 -14.17 1.25 -0.16
C TYR A 441 -12.84 1.96 -0.46
N SER A 442 -11.83 1.74 0.38
CA SER A 442 -10.47 2.24 0.11
C SER A 442 -9.93 1.71 -1.22
N PHE A 443 -9.97 0.39 -1.44
CA PHE A 443 -9.48 -0.21 -2.69
C PHE A 443 -10.29 0.28 -3.91
N MET A 444 -11.60 0.45 -3.77
CA MET A 444 -12.44 1.02 -4.81
C MET A 444 -12.02 2.46 -5.15
N LEU A 445 -11.82 3.31 -4.15
CA LEU A 445 -11.39 4.70 -4.36
C LEU A 445 -10.05 4.77 -5.10
N TRP A 446 -9.02 4.10 -4.59
CA TRP A 446 -7.70 4.12 -5.19
C TRP A 446 -7.68 3.51 -6.59
N GLY A 447 -8.32 2.37 -6.81
CA GLY A 447 -8.36 1.69 -8.09
C GLY A 447 -9.20 2.44 -9.14
N ARG A 448 -10.44 2.81 -8.80
CA ARG A 448 -11.35 3.48 -9.73
C ARG A 448 -10.89 4.90 -10.09
N LEU A 449 -10.42 5.69 -9.11
CA LEU A 449 -9.93 7.05 -9.37
C LEU A 449 -8.59 7.06 -10.10
N SER A 450 -7.74 6.05 -9.95
CA SER A 450 -6.52 5.93 -10.76
C SER A 450 -6.80 5.53 -12.21
N TYR A 451 -7.92 4.88 -12.47
CA TYR A 451 -8.42 4.67 -13.82
C TYR A 451 -9.05 5.96 -14.37
N ASP A 452 -10.01 6.55 -13.64
CA ASP A 452 -10.72 7.78 -14.03
C ASP A 452 -10.89 8.71 -12.81
N PRO A 453 -10.03 9.74 -12.65
CA PRO A 453 -10.12 10.67 -11.53
C PRO A 453 -11.33 11.60 -11.59
N GLU A 454 -12.06 11.63 -12.74
CA GLU A 454 -13.24 12.46 -12.94
C GLU A 454 -14.54 11.75 -12.56
N LEU A 455 -14.48 10.51 -12.06
CA LEU A 455 -15.65 9.80 -11.58
C LEU A 455 -16.39 10.63 -10.52
N PRO A 456 -17.73 10.79 -10.67
CA PRO A 456 -18.51 11.60 -9.74
C PRO A 456 -18.66 10.90 -8.38
N ASP A 457 -18.65 11.67 -7.31
CA ASP A 457 -18.85 11.16 -5.95
C ASP A 457 -20.20 10.44 -5.77
N SER A 458 -21.20 10.78 -6.60
CA SER A 458 -22.48 10.08 -6.61
C SER A 458 -22.41 8.59 -6.96
N LEU A 459 -21.33 8.14 -7.64
CA LEU A 459 -21.08 6.71 -7.85
C LEU A 459 -20.76 6.01 -6.53
N PHE A 460 -19.86 6.61 -5.74
CA PHE A 460 -19.46 6.09 -4.43
C PHE A 460 -20.63 6.13 -3.46
N GLU A 461 -21.39 7.21 -3.46
CA GLU A 461 -22.61 7.36 -2.65
C GLU A 461 -23.64 6.27 -2.96
N ARG A 462 -23.96 6.02 -4.26
CA ARG A 462 -24.87 4.93 -4.65
C ARG A 462 -24.34 3.56 -4.24
N THR A 463 -23.01 3.35 -4.30
CA THR A 463 -22.40 2.09 -3.87
C THR A 463 -22.57 1.88 -2.37
N ILE A 464 -22.37 2.93 -1.57
CA ILE A 464 -22.61 2.93 -0.12
C ILE A 464 -24.10 2.68 0.16
N ALA A 465 -25.02 3.37 -0.54
CA ALA A 465 -26.47 3.18 -0.39
C ALA A 465 -26.92 1.74 -0.66
N LYS A 466 -26.31 1.10 -1.67
CA LYS A 466 -26.62 -0.30 -2.01
C LYS A 466 -26.09 -1.28 -0.98
N ARG A 467 -24.91 -0.97 -0.39
CA ARG A 467 -24.25 -1.86 0.59
C ARG A 467 -24.82 -1.71 1.98
N PHE A 468 -25.22 -0.50 2.35
CA PHE A 468 -25.77 -0.13 3.66
C PHE A 468 -27.11 0.59 3.52
N PRO A 469 -28.15 -0.13 3.05
CA PRO A 469 -29.47 0.49 2.80
C PRO A 469 -30.16 0.99 4.08
N GLU A 470 -29.65 0.61 5.24
CA GLU A 470 -30.20 1.00 6.55
C GLU A 470 -29.90 2.45 6.92
N VAL A 471 -28.87 3.05 6.29
CA VAL A 471 -28.38 4.39 6.64
C VAL A 471 -28.38 5.35 5.44
N PRO A 472 -28.52 6.67 5.66
CA PRO A 472 -28.41 7.66 4.59
C PRO A 472 -26.97 7.69 4.04
N ALA A 473 -26.80 7.31 2.77
CA ALA A 473 -25.47 7.21 2.14
C ALA A 473 -24.69 8.54 2.13
N PRO A 474 -25.27 9.72 1.88
CA PRO A 474 -24.53 10.98 1.97
C PRO A 474 -23.95 11.23 3.37
N GLN A 475 -24.71 10.91 4.40
CA GLN A 475 -24.26 11.05 5.80
C GLN A 475 -23.17 10.06 6.15
N MET A 476 -23.32 8.80 5.70
CA MET A 476 -22.31 7.74 5.86
C MET A 476 -21.00 8.11 5.18
N MET A 477 -21.05 8.53 3.92
CA MET A 477 -19.90 8.95 3.14
C MET A 477 -19.19 10.14 3.77
N ARG A 478 -19.94 11.13 4.25
CA ARG A 478 -19.38 12.28 4.97
C ARG A 478 -18.70 11.86 6.29
N ALA A 479 -19.34 11.01 7.10
CA ALA A 479 -18.76 10.51 8.35
C ALA A 479 -17.45 9.76 8.08
N TRP A 480 -17.43 8.94 7.04
CA TRP A 480 -16.24 8.18 6.65
C TRP A 480 -15.09 9.10 6.19
N ALA A 481 -15.41 10.08 5.35
CA ALA A 481 -14.42 11.04 4.89
C ALA A 481 -13.85 11.87 6.05
N GLU A 482 -14.70 12.35 6.97
CA GLU A 482 -14.23 13.11 8.14
C GLU A 482 -13.34 12.26 9.06
N ALA A 483 -13.73 11.02 9.39
CA ALA A 483 -12.90 10.11 10.17
C ALA A 483 -11.55 9.85 9.51
N SER A 484 -11.54 9.69 8.20
CA SER A 484 -10.34 9.38 7.40
C SER A 484 -9.32 10.52 7.34
N LYS A 485 -9.72 11.77 7.62
CA LYS A 485 -8.82 12.94 7.65
C LYS A 485 -7.80 12.90 8.79
N VAL A 486 -8.02 12.07 9.82
CA VAL A 486 -7.13 11.97 10.98
C VAL A 486 -5.71 11.59 10.55
N PHE A 487 -5.55 10.58 9.69
CA PHE A 487 -4.23 10.11 9.27
C PHE A 487 -3.43 11.13 8.47
N PRO A 488 -3.96 11.74 7.40
CA PRO A 488 -3.23 12.79 6.70
C PRO A 488 -2.85 13.98 7.59
N GLN A 489 -3.71 14.36 8.52
CA GLN A 489 -3.45 15.48 9.41
C GLN A 489 -2.30 15.19 10.38
N ILE A 490 -2.32 14.01 11.01
CA ILE A 490 -1.28 13.68 12.00
C ILE A 490 0.05 13.31 11.34
N THR A 491 0.04 12.59 10.22
CA THR A 491 1.27 12.14 9.56
C THR A 491 2.03 13.32 8.94
N ARG A 492 1.34 14.31 8.36
CA ARG A 492 2.00 15.51 7.87
C ARG A 492 2.55 16.42 8.99
N PHE A 493 1.90 16.39 10.15
CA PHE A 493 2.34 17.18 11.32
C PHE A 493 3.50 16.51 12.07
N PHE A 494 3.43 15.21 12.31
CA PHE A 494 4.47 14.47 12.99
C PHE A 494 5.15 13.50 12.03
N TRP A 495 6.32 13.91 11.55
CA TRP A 495 7.17 13.09 10.69
C TRP A 495 8.24 12.42 11.55
N GLY A 496 7.81 11.51 12.42
CA GLY A 496 8.63 10.97 13.51
C GLY A 496 9.91 10.31 13.07
N ASP A 497 9.86 9.58 11.97
CA ASP A 497 11.04 9.04 11.32
C ASP A 497 10.72 8.55 9.90
N ILE A 498 11.77 8.39 9.13
CA ILE A 498 11.77 7.78 7.81
C ILE A 498 11.42 6.28 7.93
N ASP A 499 10.63 5.81 6.97
CA ASP A 499 10.62 4.41 6.55
C ASP A 499 10.26 3.40 7.66
N LEU A 500 9.06 3.48 8.22
CA LEU A 500 8.50 2.58 9.24
C LEU A 500 8.80 2.91 10.71
N ARG A 501 9.33 4.08 10.99
CA ARG A 501 9.55 4.50 12.37
C ARG A 501 8.42 5.36 12.91
N TRP A 502 7.31 5.46 12.17
CA TRP A 502 6.10 6.12 12.61
C TRP A 502 4.89 5.27 12.27
N PHE A 503 4.14 4.84 13.28
CA PHE A 503 2.88 4.13 13.13
C PHE A 503 1.76 4.90 13.85
N PRO A 504 0.97 5.67 13.09
CA PRO A 504 0.02 6.62 13.67
C PRO A 504 -1.16 5.97 14.40
N GLU A 505 -1.55 4.73 14.10
CA GLU A 505 -2.59 4.03 14.85
C GLU A 505 -2.21 3.82 16.34
N ALA A 506 -0.91 3.79 16.67
CA ALA A 506 -0.45 3.53 18.04
C ALA A 506 0.51 4.59 18.60
N CYS A 507 0.76 5.69 17.88
CA CYS A 507 1.75 6.70 18.28
C CYS A 507 3.12 6.07 18.58
N LEU A 508 3.54 5.12 17.75
CA LEU A 508 4.61 4.17 18.05
C LEU A 508 5.61 4.08 16.91
N SER A 509 6.83 3.73 17.26
CA SER A 509 7.85 3.18 16.38
C SER A 509 8.40 1.89 17.00
N HIS A 510 9.26 1.18 16.25
CA HIS A 510 9.86 -0.05 16.77
C HIS A 510 10.69 0.24 18.04
N PRO A 511 10.40 -0.44 19.19
CA PRO A 511 11.01 -0.08 20.48
C PRO A 511 12.51 -0.35 20.56
N ARG A 512 13.04 -1.29 19.77
CA ARG A 512 14.47 -1.65 19.74
C ARG A 512 15.24 -0.97 18.63
N ALA A 513 14.59 -0.75 17.47
CA ALA A 513 15.24 -0.16 16.30
C ALA A 513 15.11 1.37 16.24
N ALA A 514 14.18 1.94 16.99
CA ALA A 514 13.90 3.36 17.02
C ALA A 514 13.57 3.84 18.44
N LYS A 515 12.41 4.44 18.65
CA LYS A 515 12.04 5.13 19.90
C LYS A 515 11.08 4.33 20.79
N GLY A 516 10.23 3.52 20.21
CA GLY A 516 9.03 3.03 20.86
C GLY A 516 7.91 4.07 20.86
N PHE A 517 7.23 4.27 21.98
CA PHE A 517 6.16 5.26 22.09
C PHE A 517 6.71 6.68 21.99
N TYR A 518 6.06 7.51 21.18
CA TYR A 518 6.40 8.92 21.03
C TYR A 518 5.69 9.76 22.11
N THR A 519 6.49 10.31 23.01
CA THR A 519 6.04 11.12 24.14
C THR A 519 5.66 12.54 23.72
N VAL A 520 5.04 13.31 24.62
CA VAL A 520 4.79 14.73 24.41
C VAL A 520 6.08 15.51 24.12
N ARG A 521 7.23 15.10 24.70
CA ARG A 521 8.53 15.73 24.41
C ARG A 521 8.94 15.52 22.96
N ASP A 522 8.70 14.33 22.42
CA ASP A 522 8.99 14.06 21.01
C ASP A 522 8.13 14.91 20.07
N PHE A 523 6.88 15.23 20.48
CA PHE A 523 6.03 16.16 19.73
C PHE A 523 6.53 17.61 19.79
N VAL A 524 7.00 18.07 20.95
CA VAL A 524 7.61 19.40 21.08
C VAL A 524 8.83 19.57 20.18
N GLU A 525 9.69 18.55 20.13
CA GLU A 525 10.94 18.54 19.38
C GLU A 525 10.79 17.97 17.94
N GLY A 526 9.59 17.51 17.58
CA GLY A 526 9.33 16.78 16.35
C GLY A 526 9.39 17.64 15.10
N ALA A 527 9.74 17.01 13.99
CA ALA A 527 9.71 17.62 12.68
C ALA A 527 8.36 17.35 11.98
N THR A 528 7.95 18.25 11.10
CA THR A 528 6.82 18.07 10.19
C THR A 528 7.27 17.46 8.87
N MET A 529 6.34 16.88 8.08
CA MET A 529 6.67 16.33 6.77
C MET A 529 7.21 17.41 5.83
N PRO A 530 8.33 17.16 5.12
CA PRO A 530 8.81 18.06 4.08
C PRO A 530 7.73 18.33 3.02
N GLY A 531 7.62 19.60 2.60
CA GLY A 531 6.63 20.00 1.59
C GLY A 531 5.18 20.08 2.07
N SER A 532 4.89 19.75 3.34
CA SER A 532 3.53 19.81 3.90
C SER A 532 3.00 21.22 4.14
N GLY A 533 3.88 22.20 4.20
CA GLY A 533 3.52 23.57 4.59
C GLY A 533 3.10 23.71 6.06
N VAL A 534 3.36 22.69 6.90
CA VAL A 534 3.03 22.70 8.32
C VAL A 534 4.26 23.11 9.15
N LEU A 535 4.08 24.05 10.07
CA LEU A 535 5.13 24.46 11.00
C LEU A 535 5.28 23.44 12.13
N SER A 536 6.52 23.11 12.49
CA SER A 536 6.79 22.40 13.74
C SER A 536 6.47 23.28 14.96
N ILE A 537 6.33 22.65 16.14
CA ILE A 537 6.07 23.41 17.38
C ILE A 537 7.21 24.40 17.68
N THR A 538 8.45 24.01 17.42
CA THR A 538 9.62 24.88 17.64
C THR A 538 9.67 26.04 16.66
N GLU A 539 9.33 25.84 15.37
CA GLU A 539 9.22 26.92 14.38
C GLU A 539 8.11 27.90 14.75
N TRP A 540 6.92 27.36 15.08
CA TRP A 540 5.79 28.16 15.51
C TRP A 540 6.12 28.98 16.76
N ARG A 541 6.70 28.35 17.81
CA ARG A 541 7.13 29.02 19.05
C ARG A 541 8.07 30.17 18.76
N ARG A 542 9.11 29.97 17.95
CA ARG A 542 10.07 30.99 17.57
C ARG A 542 9.38 32.17 16.90
N SER A 543 8.54 31.94 15.91
CA SER A 543 7.82 33.02 15.20
C SER A 543 6.85 33.74 16.11
N LYS A 544 6.13 33.04 17.00
CA LYS A 544 5.20 33.62 17.98
C LYS A 544 5.93 34.56 18.95
N LEU A 545 7.06 34.15 19.49
CA LEU A 545 7.80 34.94 20.49
C LEU A 545 8.58 36.12 19.89
N SER A 546 9.04 35.97 18.65
CA SER A 546 9.73 37.08 17.94
C SER A 546 8.79 38.06 17.22
N GLY A 547 7.49 37.76 17.18
CA GLY A 547 6.51 38.55 16.43
C GLY A 547 6.69 38.51 14.91
N THR A 548 7.42 37.50 14.38
CA THR A 548 7.61 37.34 12.94
C THR A 548 6.39 36.68 12.29
N ALA A 549 6.17 36.95 11.00
CA ALA A 549 5.07 36.37 10.24
C ALA A 549 5.19 34.84 10.20
N MET A 550 4.07 34.16 10.38
CA MET A 550 3.96 32.70 10.30
C MET A 550 3.55 32.30 8.88
N ASN A 551 4.47 31.69 8.12
CA ASN A 551 4.20 31.20 6.78
C ASN A 551 3.97 29.69 6.82
N GLY A 552 2.71 29.26 6.95
CA GLY A 552 2.32 27.86 6.99
C GLY A 552 1.22 27.56 7.99
N VAL A 553 0.74 26.34 7.96
CA VAL A 553 -0.28 25.83 8.89
C VAL A 553 0.35 25.64 10.26
N THR A 554 -0.20 26.25 11.27
CA THR A 554 0.32 26.17 12.65
C THR A 554 -0.06 24.84 13.33
N PRO A 555 0.69 24.42 14.37
CA PRO A 555 0.31 23.26 15.19
C PRO A 555 -1.10 23.35 15.78
N LEU A 556 -1.54 24.55 16.16
CA LEU A 556 -2.87 24.76 16.71
C LEU A 556 -3.97 24.61 15.66
N GLU A 557 -3.74 25.04 14.42
CA GLU A 557 -4.67 24.80 13.31
C GLU A 557 -4.77 23.32 12.96
N VAL A 558 -3.67 22.55 13.03
CA VAL A 558 -3.70 21.09 12.87
C VAL A 558 -4.52 20.45 13.98
N ALA A 559 -4.31 20.84 15.24
CA ALA A 559 -5.08 20.34 16.37
C ALA A 559 -6.57 20.70 16.24
N GLU A 560 -6.88 21.87 15.74
CA GLU A 560 -8.27 22.29 15.49
C GLU A 560 -8.92 21.49 14.39
N ALA A 561 -8.22 21.26 13.28
CA ALA A 561 -8.70 20.44 12.17
C ALA A 561 -9.00 18.99 12.63
N LEU A 562 -8.09 18.39 13.41
CA LEU A 562 -8.29 17.07 14.02
C LEU A 562 -9.53 17.04 14.94
N SER A 563 -9.67 18.02 15.81
CA SER A 563 -10.83 18.12 16.73
C SER A 563 -12.14 18.29 15.97
N LYS A 564 -12.15 19.17 14.95
CA LYS A 564 -13.35 19.46 14.14
C LYS A 564 -13.81 18.22 13.36
N SER A 565 -12.90 17.54 12.65
CA SER A 565 -13.24 16.32 11.93
C SER A 565 -13.70 15.20 12.87
N SER A 566 -13.04 15.04 14.02
CA SER A 566 -13.43 14.05 15.02
C SER A 566 -14.81 14.34 15.62
N ALA A 567 -15.09 15.59 15.96
CA ALA A 567 -16.39 15.99 16.51
C ALA A 567 -17.51 15.78 15.48
N GLU A 568 -17.30 16.16 14.22
CA GLU A 568 -18.28 15.93 13.15
C GLU A 568 -18.51 14.44 12.91
N THR A 569 -17.45 13.62 12.92
CA THR A 569 -17.56 12.16 12.82
C THR A 569 -18.45 11.63 13.93
N LEU A 570 -18.14 11.93 15.21
CA LEU A 570 -18.91 11.44 16.35
C LEU A 570 -20.36 11.90 16.34
N ARG A 571 -20.63 13.15 15.91
CA ARG A 571 -21.99 13.68 15.73
C ARG A 571 -22.78 12.88 14.70
N LEU A 572 -22.18 12.60 13.54
CA LEU A 572 -22.82 11.82 12.48
C LEU A 572 -23.04 10.36 12.89
N LEU A 573 -22.08 9.78 13.62
CA LEU A 573 -22.16 8.40 14.10
C LEU A 573 -23.34 8.19 15.08
N ALA A 574 -23.72 9.18 15.87
CA ALA A 574 -24.87 9.06 16.78
C ALA A 574 -26.15 8.70 16.02
N ASP A 575 -26.42 9.38 14.90
CA ASP A 575 -27.59 9.13 14.06
C ASP A 575 -27.48 7.81 13.29
N LEU A 576 -26.27 7.50 12.74
CA LEU A 576 -26.04 6.30 11.93
C LEU A 576 -26.18 5.03 12.79
N ARG A 577 -25.67 5.04 14.03
CA ARG A 577 -25.78 3.90 14.95
C ARG A 577 -27.19 3.57 15.36
N ALA A 578 -28.05 4.57 15.50
CA ALA A 578 -29.46 4.35 15.81
C ALA A 578 -30.17 3.54 14.69
N ARG A 579 -29.59 3.46 13.49
CA ARG A 579 -30.15 2.82 12.30
C ARG A 579 -29.39 1.54 11.88
N GLN A 580 -28.28 1.19 12.54
CA GLN A 580 -27.38 0.12 12.05
C GLN A 580 -27.99 -1.28 12.04
N ALA A 581 -29.08 -1.52 12.75
CA ALA A 581 -29.78 -2.80 12.84
C ALA A 581 -28.82 -3.99 13.13
N ALA A 582 -29.05 -5.16 12.53
CA ALA A 582 -28.22 -6.36 12.69
C ALA A 582 -27.06 -6.45 11.67
N ASN A 583 -26.81 -5.40 10.86
CA ASN A 583 -25.76 -5.42 9.84
C ASN A 583 -24.36 -5.36 10.48
N LYS A 584 -23.68 -6.51 10.51
CA LYS A 584 -22.35 -6.65 11.12
C LYS A 584 -21.31 -5.75 10.45
N GLU A 585 -21.26 -5.73 9.11
CA GLU A 585 -20.28 -4.93 8.40
C GLU A 585 -20.46 -3.44 8.64
N LEU A 586 -21.71 -2.96 8.63
CA LEU A 586 -22.02 -1.57 8.96
C LEU A 586 -21.57 -1.24 10.40
N ARG A 587 -21.90 -2.09 11.37
CA ARG A 587 -21.49 -1.92 12.78
C ARG A 587 -19.97 -1.81 12.91
N LEU A 588 -19.23 -2.70 12.27
CA LEU A 588 -17.76 -2.69 12.31
C LEU A 588 -17.18 -1.47 11.60
N THR A 589 -17.80 -1.02 10.51
CA THR A 589 -17.36 0.19 9.78
C THR A 589 -17.59 1.45 10.64
N LEU A 590 -18.75 1.56 11.31
CA LEU A 590 -19.01 2.67 12.24
C LEU A 590 -18.05 2.63 13.45
N GLY A 591 -17.66 1.43 13.91
CA GLY A 591 -16.66 1.25 14.97
C GLY A 591 -15.27 1.73 14.58
N ASP A 592 -14.86 1.50 13.32
CA ASP A 592 -13.59 2.03 12.78
C ASP A 592 -13.61 3.57 12.76
N MET A 593 -14.69 4.18 12.27
CA MET A 593 -14.83 5.64 12.25
C MET A 593 -14.78 6.24 13.67
N GLU A 594 -15.43 5.59 14.64
CA GLU A 594 -15.37 6.01 16.04
C GLU A 594 -13.96 5.93 16.60
N SER A 595 -13.25 4.83 16.33
CA SER A 595 -11.86 4.65 16.74
C SER A 595 -10.96 5.73 16.16
N MET A 596 -11.08 6.01 14.86
CA MET A 596 -10.35 7.09 14.19
C MET A 596 -10.67 8.47 14.79
N ALA A 597 -11.93 8.74 15.11
CA ALA A 597 -12.33 10.01 15.72
C ALA A 597 -11.74 10.19 17.13
N TYR A 598 -11.74 9.16 17.98
CA TYR A 598 -11.09 9.24 19.29
C TYR A 598 -9.57 9.38 19.17
N LEU A 599 -8.95 8.70 18.22
CA LEU A 599 -7.53 8.85 17.91
C LEU A 599 -7.20 10.29 17.45
N GLY A 600 -8.05 10.90 16.61
CA GLY A 600 -7.91 12.28 16.18
C GLY A 600 -8.02 13.28 17.36
N ASN A 601 -8.96 13.08 18.26
CA ASN A 601 -9.08 13.89 19.48
C ASN A 601 -7.88 13.72 20.42
N TYR A 602 -7.35 12.48 20.54
CA TYR A 602 -6.12 12.23 21.29
C TYR A 602 -4.96 13.06 20.74
N TYR A 603 -4.71 13.00 19.43
CA TYR A 603 -3.64 13.77 18.82
C TYR A 603 -3.85 15.28 18.93
N ALA A 604 -5.06 15.75 18.74
CA ALA A 604 -5.38 17.18 18.92
C ALA A 604 -5.03 17.68 20.33
N ALA A 605 -5.42 16.93 21.35
CA ALA A 605 -5.13 17.25 22.75
C ALA A 605 -3.62 17.17 23.06
N LYS A 606 -2.95 16.13 22.54
CA LYS A 606 -1.49 15.96 22.71
C LYS A 606 -0.71 17.10 22.03
N ILE A 607 -1.09 17.54 20.83
CA ILE A 607 -0.48 18.68 20.13
C ILE A 607 -0.67 19.96 20.95
N ARG A 608 -1.87 20.23 21.47
CA ARG A 608 -2.11 21.42 22.34
C ARG A 608 -1.25 21.37 23.60
N GLY A 609 -1.17 20.20 24.26
CA GLY A 609 -0.30 20.02 25.41
C GLY A 609 1.18 20.24 25.10
N ALA A 610 1.65 19.78 23.93
CA ALA A 610 3.02 19.98 23.47
C ALA A 610 3.30 21.47 23.14
N VAL A 611 2.35 22.17 22.54
CA VAL A 611 2.43 23.61 22.27
C VAL A 611 2.55 24.41 23.59
N ASP A 612 1.71 24.10 24.57
CA ASP A 612 1.75 24.76 25.88
C ASP A 612 3.08 24.49 26.61
N LEU A 613 3.60 23.25 26.55
CA LEU A 613 4.92 22.93 27.10
C LEU A 613 6.05 23.67 26.41
N ALA A 614 5.96 23.84 25.10
CA ALA A 614 6.94 24.62 24.35
C ALA A 614 6.95 26.10 24.75
N LEU A 615 5.78 26.66 25.08
CA LEU A 615 5.68 28.02 25.64
C LEU A 615 6.27 28.07 27.07
N PHE A 616 5.87 27.12 27.93
CA PHE A 616 6.42 27.01 29.28
C PHE A 616 7.94 26.89 29.28
N ASP A 617 8.50 26.11 28.36
CA ASP A 617 9.96 25.93 28.22
C ASP A 617 10.71 27.25 28.05
N LYS A 618 10.10 28.25 27.40
CA LYS A 618 10.69 29.58 27.19
C LYS A 618 10.28 30.62 28.24
N SER A 619 9.01 30.60 28.64
CA SER A 619 8.46 31.62 29.53
C SER A 619 8.72 31.32 31.02
N GLY A 620 8.81 30.06 31.40
CA GLY A 620 8.78 29.60 32.79
C GLY A 620 7.44 29.85 33.50
N GLN A 621 6.40 30.34 32.78
CA GLN A 621 5.09 30.65 33.36
C GLN A 621 4.32 29.41 33.70
N ASP A 622 4.01 29.19 34.97
CA ASP A 622 3.30 28.00 35.45
C ASP A 622 1.91 27.82 34.81
N ALA A 623 1.29 28.89 34.38
CA ALA A 623 0.01 28.86 33.67
C ALA A 623 0.07 28.00 32.40
N ASP A 624 1.16 28.13 31.62
CA ASP A 624 1.37 27.33 30.40
C ASP A 624 1.56 25.86 30.76
N ARG A 625 2.31 25.54 31.82
CA ARG A 625 2.47 24.17 32.32
C ARG A 625 1.15 23.54 32.79
N GLN A 626 0.33 24.30 33.52
CA GLN A 626 -0.98 23.81 33.97
C GLN A 626 -1.93 23.58 32.79
N SER A 627 -1.90 24.46 31.77
CA SER A 627 -2.64 24.27 30.51
C SER A 627 -2.20 22.99 29.79
N ALA A 628 -0.88 22.77 29.70
CA ALA A 628 -0.33 21.53 29.11
C ALA A 628 -0.81 20.27 29.83
N ILE A 629 -0.74 20.26 31.17
CA ILE A 629 -1.20 19.14 31.99
C ILE A 629 -2.69 18.86 31.74
N LYS A 630 -3.53 19.89 31.69
CA LYS A 630 -4.95 19.76 31.39
C LYS A 630 -5.20 19.16 30.01
N ASN A 631 -4.49 19.61 28.98
CA ASN A 631 -4.60 19.07 27.62
C ASN A 631 -4.15 17.61 27.55
N LEU A 632 -3.06 17.24 28.26
CA LEU A 632 -2.57 15.88 28.30
C LEU A 632 -3.48 14.93 29.09
N GLN A 633 -4.16 15.43 30.12
CA GLN A 633 -5.21 14.68 30.81
C GLN A 633 -6.39 14.39 29.84
N ALA A 634 -6.78 15.37 29.03
CA ALA A 634 -7.80 15.15 28.00
C ALA A 634 -7.33 14.13 26.95
N ALA A 635 -6.04 14.19 26.54
CA ALA A 635 -5.46 13.20 25.63
C ALA A 635 -5.54 11.77 26.20
N LEU A 636 -5.23 11.59 27.48
CA LEU A 636 -5.36 10.30 28.18
C LEU A 636 -6.80 9.76 28.13
N GLU A 637 -7.78 10.60 28.39
CA GLU A 637 -9.20 10.20 28.35
C GLU A 637 -9.64 9.85 26.91
N TYR A 638 -9.17 10.55 25.89
CA TYR A 638 -9.43 10.19 24.49
C TYR A 638 -8.74 8.89 24.09
N TRP A 639 -7.52 8.63 24.56
CA TRP A 639 -6.85 7.35 24.33
C TRP A 639 -7.60 6.18 24.97
N LYS A 640 -8.10 6.34 26.19
CA LYS A 640 -8.92 5.33 26.85
C LYS A 640 -10.21 5.03 26.07
N ARG A 641 -10.85 6.05 25.48
CA ARG A 641 -12.01 5.87 24.60
C ARG A 641 -11.62 5.16 23.32
N TYR A 642 -10.51 5.55 22.72
CA TYR A 642 -9.95 4.89 21.54
C TYR A 642 -9.66 3.41 21.81
N ALA A 643 -8.96 3.08 22.89
CA ALA A 643 -8.66 1.71 23.26
C ALA A 643 -9.92 0.85 23.46
N ARG A 644 -10.96 1.42 24.09
CA ARG A 644 -12.26 0.73 24.22
C ARG A 644 -12.93 0.50 22.87
N ALA A 645 -13.02 1.51 22.02
CA ALA A 645 -13.64 1.38 20.70
C ALA A 645 -12.88 0.36 19.82
N TYR A 646 -11.56 0.38 19.86
CA TYR A 646 -10.69 -0.55 19.13
C TYR A 646 -10.92 -2.01 19.57
N THR A 647 -10.89 -2.29 20.88
CA THR A 647 -10.97 -3.66 21.41
C THR A 647 -12.35 -4.30 21.32
N VAL A 648 -13.40 -3.51 21.03
CA VAL A 648 -14.73 -4.08 20.71
C VAL A 648 -14.64 -4.99 19.47
N GLN A 649 -13.80 -4.67 18.50
CA GLN A 649 -13.77 -5.38 17.23
C GLN A 649 -12.39 -5.95 16.83
N TYR A 650 -11.33 -5.54 17.49
CA TYR A 650 -9.97 -5.99 17.22
C TYR A 650 -9.31 -6.59 18.45
N LYS A 651 -8.48 -7.60 18.22
CA LYS A 651 -7.61 -8.15 19.26
C LYS A 651 -6.74 -7.03 19.82
N PRO A 652 -6.52 -6.99 21.14
CA PRO A 652 -5.82 -5.86 21.76
C PRO A 652 -4.36 -5.74 21.37
N SER A 653 -3.70 -6.86 21.06
CA SER A 653 -2.26 -6.92 20.78
C SER A 653 -1.95 -7.71 19.51
N GLN A 654 -1.07 -7.17 18.67
CA GLN A 654 -0.53 -7.80 17.46
C GLN A 654 0.94 -7.47 17.31
N LEU A 655 1.69 -8.37 16.68
CA LEU A 655 3.05 -8.12 16.25
C LEU A 655 3.06 -7.70 14.77
N TYR A 656 3.52 -6.49 14.51
CA TYR A 656 3.75 -6.00 13.16
C TYR A 656 5.24 -5.90 12.86
N ASN A 657 5.63 -6.31 11.66
CA ASN A 657 7.01 -6.14 11.22
C ASN A 657 7.40 -4.66 11.27
N ARG A 658 8.61 -4.36 11.74
CA ARG A 658 9.21 -3.02 11.82
C ARG A 658 8.52 -2.02 12.76
N VAL A 659 7.38 -2.37 13.34
CA VAL A 659 6.68 -1.59 14.37
C VAL A 659 6.84 -2.23 15.75
N GLY A 660 6.91 -3.55 15.81
CA GLY A 660 6.94 -4.30 17.05
C GLY A 660 5.54 -4.67 17.54
N VAL A 661 5.42 -4.93 18.82
CA VAL A 661 4.15 -5.26 19.47
C VAL A 661 3.29 -3.99 19.60
N VAL A 662 2.13 -4.01 18.96
CA VAL A 662 1.10 -2.98 19.07
C VAL A 662 0.02 -3.48 20.01
N ASP A 663 -0.04 -2.90 21.19
CA ASP A 663 -1.03 -3.17 22.23
C ASP A 663 -1.71 -1.86 22.62
N ILE A 664 -2.84 -1.55 21.98
CA ILE A 664 -3.51 -0.25 22.15
C ILE A 664 -3.93 0.01 23.62
N PRO A 665 -4.56 -0.94 24.33
CA PRO A 665 -4.79 -0.79 25.76
C PRO A 665 -3.50 -0.70 26.60
N GLY A 666 -2.50 -1.49 26.27
CA GLY A 666 -1.20 -1.52 26.94
C GLY A 666 -0.42 -0.21 26.84
N MET A 667 -0.76 0.67 25.86
CA MET A 667 -0.16 2.01 25.74
C MET A 667 -0.72 3.03 26.76
N ILE A 668 -1.80 2.75 27.47
CA ILE A 668 -2.40 3.71 28.44
C ILE A 668 -1.35 4.24 29.44
N PRO A 669 -0.48 3.42 30.07
CA PRO A 669 0.55 3.95 30.98
C PRO A 669 1.56 4.87 30.28
N LYS A 670 1.85 4.63 28.98
CA LYS A 670 2.75 5.48 28.18
C LYS A 670 2.12 6.85 27.89
N VAL A 671 0.83 6.87 27.62
CA VAL A 671 0.07 8.13 27.43
C VAL A 671 -0.04 8.89 28.76
N GLU A 672 -0.20 8.20 29.89
CA GLU A 672 -0.22 8.80 31.22
C GLU A 672 1.14 9.41 31.61
N GLU A 673 2.25 8.81 31.15
CA GLU A 673 3.61 9.32 31.36
C GLU A 673 3.80 10.72 30.75
N ASP A 674 3.07 11.09 29.69
CA ASP A 674 3.09 12.44 29.13
C ASP A 674 2.71 13.51 30.19
N ILE A 675 1.77 13.20 31.08
CA ILE A 675 1.36 14.10 32.16
C ILE A 675 2.49 14.22 33.19
N ALA A 676 3.16 13.11 33.51
CA ALA A 676 4.30 13.13 34.41
C ALA A 676 5.49 13.90 33.80
N ILE A 677 5.74 13.74 32.52
CA ILE A 677 6.74 14.55 31.77
C ILE A 677 6.42 16.04 31.90
N ALA A 678 5.18 16.44 31.67
CA ALA A 678 4.77 17.86 31.80
C ALA A 678 4.99 18.42 33.21
N ARG A 679 4.67 17.62 34.24
CA ARG A 679 4.89 18.03 35.65
C ARG A 679 6.36 18.23 35.99
N ARG A 680 7.26 17.39 35.42
CA ARG A 680 8.70 17.41 35.68
C ARG A 680 9.47 18.25 34.66
N TRP A 681 8.78 18.94 33.75
CA TRP A 681 9.43 19.68 32.68
C TRP A 681 10.31 20.80 33.21
N THR A 682 11.57 20.83 32.77
CA THR A 682 12.53 21.87 33.11
C THR A 682 12.58 22.90 31.99
N PRO A 683 12.30 24.19 32.24
CA PRO A 683 12.40 25.26 31.25
C PRO A 683 13.82 25.37 30.64
N GLY A 684 13.88 25.80 29.40
CA GLY A 684 15.14 26.05 28.68
C GLY A 684 15.82 24.77 28.16
N THR A 685 15.13 23.63 28.11
CA THR A 685 15.68 22.35 27.66
C THR A 685 15.41 22.05 26.20
N VAL A 686 14.53 22.79 25.53
CA VAL A 686 14.21 22.62 24.11
C VAL A 686 15.01 23.62 23.25
N PRO A 687 15.89 23.14 22.36
CA PRO A 687 16.63 24.04 21.48
C PRO A 687 15.72 24.77 20.49
N ASP A 688 16.11 25.96 20.05
CA ASP A 688 15.41 26.75 19.02
C ASP A 688 15.79 26.31 17.59
N THR A 689 16.79 25.45 17.46
CA THR A 689 17.24 24.89 16.18
C THR A 689 16.49 23.62 15.87
N LEU A 690 15.98 23.52 14.65
CA LEU A 690 15.38 22.27 14.16
C LEU A 690 16.44 21.16 14.12
N LYS A 691 16.07 19.96 14.57
CA LYS A 691 16.83 18.78 14.24
C LYS A 691 16.84 18.60 12.71
N GLU A 692 18.02 18.41 12.12
CA GLU A 692 18.10 17.99 10.72
C GLU A 692 17.27 16.72 10.53
N ARG A 693 16.44 16.73 9.51
CA ARG A 693 15.57 15.59 9.18
C ARG A 693 16.35 14.62 8.31
N PRO A 694 16.55 13.36 8.71
CA PRO A 694 17.09 12.33 7.80
C PRO A 694 16.26 12.19 6.52
N ALA A 695 14.95 12.54 6.59
CA ALA A 695 14.01 12.48 5.49
C ALA A 695 14.18 13.57 4.43
N ASP A 696 14.91 14.66 4.71
CA ASP A 696 15.08 15.75 3.75
C ASP A 696 16.01 15.37 2.57
N LYS A 697 16.66 14.20 2.65
CA LYS A 697 17.59 13.68 1.63
C LYS A 697 17.35 12.22 1.25
N PRO A 698 16.12 11.79 0.91
CA PRO A 698 15.88 10.38 0.60
C PRO A 698 16.55 9.89 -0.68
N PHE A 699 17.05 10.80 -1.54
CA PHE A 699 17.64 10.51 -2.86
C PHE A 699 19.00 11.17 -3.10
N GLN A 700 19.66 11.64 -2.07
CA GLN A 700 20.97 12.30 -2.18
C GLN A 700 22.14 11.42 -1.71
N LYS A 701 22.02 10.10 -1.78
CA LYS A 701 23.20 9.23 -1.57
C LYS A 701 23.39 8.31 -2.76
#